data_157032e3deb7c456044d0c39f3c01652
#
_entry.id   157032e3deb7c456044d0c39f3c01652
#
_cell.length_a   1.000
_cell.length_b   1.000
_cell.length_c   1.000
_cell.angle_alpha   90.00
_cell.angle_beta   90.00
_cell.angle_gamma   90.00
#
_symmetry.space_group_name_H-M   'P 1'
#
loop_
_entity.id
_entity.type
_entity.pdbx_description
1 polymer ?
#
loop_
_entity_poly.entity_id
_entity_poly.type
_entity_poly.pdbx_seq_one_letter_code
_entity_poly.pdbx_strand_id
1 'polypeptide(L)'
;MDPAAEAVAKAAAAEAVDFELQKKYNAAFFQYTRAIRLFLEIARDDSSVTDARRMAERCLERAKRLRDAGRVPRGLGTKAWPPFWSENEHVPVEPSPELSPQQIEQGAQLQSLRDFPVYRADVRLVGGDMQQGCVSDCSFITALEIVAEHNARWSTNLACNMLYPQQDGVPCASPDGTYKVKLYMHGSLRCIHINDMLPVSRDGLWLCTKPRHKTQLWPALLEKAYLVAKRSGYAFRGSHSSMDLYMLTGWIPEYIPMDEPTFQSEKTWMRLYEAWRRGDCMVALSTNTAVDYADLEPLHCYGILALSAQGQDRIVTIINPWKTSDVSHRVTMSWADVRHAFDALLVNWNPSLYPEMQSIQGVWEAQSDSAVRLDDVRTAQTEQYHLLLQHVVDRPILLHLERDASICDEFDEQEYTALHVYPTLSSQRRADTETGGMMGVYMNTAHTLCTVEPQDCTQYTIAVSRHGTQIPMPYTLTAYATCPMEFRALPQAWSHRAVFHGTWRAPLHAAAPDEWYQPQYRLTVQEDTFLPRIQLMLTTVLTVPVRLTLCRSGERIHCLSTASKTSCTGNFSRGMVVSDIQALQPGTYTLLLSASQPHMHVGQSYALTVESSVPVHVEGLPAIGAGMYHRKVHSPASCVWKLAVPRRMPLMVCAAQDATGPLCVSITTHSHELATAHAFDDTHYVFLSTTPLEAGTYLLRVHGMAPVHVDMFGAQPVTLAPHSSELL
;
A
#
# COMPACT_ATOMS: atom_id res chain seq x y z
N MET A 1 30.26 -10.17 -10.99
CA MET A 1 29.03 -10.45 -10.18
C MET A 1 28.68 -9.21 -9.40
N ASP A 2 27.48 -8.68 -9.52
CA ASP A 2 27.00 -7.57 -8.69
C ASP A 2 26.55 -8.13 -7.31
N PRO A 3 27.30 -7.86 -6.22
CA PRO A 3 26.98 -8.36 -4.89
C PRO A 3 25.59 -7.86 -4.38
N ALA A 4 25.14 -6.71 -4.89
CA ALA A 4 23.85 -6.14 -4.53
C ALA A 4 22.71 -6.96 -5.14
N ALA A 5 22.79 -7.36 -6.42
CA ALA A 5 21.78 -8.17 -7.08
C ALA A 5 21.65 -9.57 -6.42
N GLU A 6 22.76 -10.18 -6.02
CA GLU A 6 22.76 -11.46 -5.32
C GLU A 6 22.14 -11.34 -3.92
N ALA A 7 22.40 -10.26 -3.21
CA ALA A 7 21.80 -10.00 -1.90
C ALA A 7 20.27 -9.85 -2.01
N VAL A 8 19.77 -9.14 -3.02
CA VAL A 8 18.33 -8.99 -3.27
C VAL A 8 17.65 -10.31 -3.59
N ALA A 9 18.28 -11.16 -4.41
CA ALA A 9 17.76 -12.48 -4.75
C ALA A 9 17.70 -13.40 -3.52
N LYS A 10 18.74 -13.39 -2.68
CA LYS A 10 18.78 -14.15 -1.42
C LYS A 10 17.75 -13.64 -0.41
N ALA A 11 17.53 -12.33 -0.31
CA ALA A 11 16.52 -11.75 0.55
C ALA A 11 15.12 -12.21 0.13
N ALA A 12 14.78 -12.18 -1.16
CA ALA A 12 13.51 -12.67 -1.67
C ALA A 12 13.29 -14.16 -1.36
N ALA A 13 14.34 -14.99 -1.48
CA ALA A 13 14.27 -16.42 -1.14
C ALA A 13 14.05 -16.64 0.37
N ALA A 14 14.70 -15.87 1.23
CA ALA A 14 14.52 -15.94 2.69
C ALA A 14 13.10 -15.52 3.10
N GLU A 15 12.60 -14.43 2.55
CA GLU A 15 11.25 -13.93 2.77
C GLU A 15 10.18 -14.96 2.33
N ALA A 16 10.42 -15.67 1.22
CA ALA A 16 9.54 -16.75 0.78
C ALA A 16 9.44 -17.88 1.82
N VAL A 17 10.55 -18.24 2.44
CA VAL A 17 10.57 -19.25 3.52
C VAL A 17 9.80 -18.77 4.74
N ASP A 18 9.96 -17.51 5.13
CA ASP A 18 9.26 -16.92 6.27
C ASP A 18 7.74 -16.89 6.05
N PHE A 19 7.28 -16.51 4.88
CA PHE A 19 5.86 -16.58 4.52
C PHE A 19 5.32 -18.03 4.52
N GLU A 20 6.12 -18.99 4.05
CA GLU A 20 5.71 -20.40 4.09
C GLU A 20 5.55 -20.90 5.53
N LEU A 21 6.47 -20.53 6.43
CA LEU A 21 6.38 -20.87 7.87
C LEU A 21 5.15 -20.23 8.52
N GLN A 22 4.76 -19.03 8.10
CA GLN A 22 3.55 -18.35 8.54
C GLN A 22 2.27 -18.88 7.87
N LYS A 23 2.36 -19.92 7.02
CA LYS A 23 1.27 -20.49 6.24
C LYS A 23 0.62 -19.53 5.24
N LYS A 24 1.28 -18.43 4.89
CA LYS A 24 0.90 -17.46 3.86
C LYS A 24 1.38 -17.95 2.49
N TYR A 25 0.78 -19.02 2.00
CA TYR A 25 1.30 -19.79 0.86
C TYR A 25 1.33 -19.03 -0.47
N ASN A 26 0.38 -18.14 -0.72
CA ASN A 26 0.35 -17.30 -1.91
C ASN A 26 1.53 -16.33 -1.92
N ALA A 27 1.78 -15.65 -0.81
CA ALA A 27 2.92 -14.76 -0.63
C ALA A 27 4.26 -15.51 -0.76
N ALA A 28 4.36 -16.69 -0.13
CA ALA A 28 5.53 -17.56 -0.26
C ALA A 28 5.79 -17.94 -1.71
N PHE A 29 4.77 -18.37 -2.44
CA PHE A 29 4.88 -18.74 -3.85
C PHE A 29 5.35 -17.58 -4.72
N PHE A 30 4.81 -16.39 -4.49
CA PHE A 30 5.19 -15.17 -5.20
C PHE A 30 6.67 -14.84 -4.97
N GLN A 31 7.13 -14.81 -3.73
CA GLN A 31 8.53 -14.52 -3.41
C GLN A 31 9.49 -15.60 -3.92
N TYR A 32 9.10 -16.88 -3.91
CA TYR A 32 9.87 -17.93 -4.60
C TYR A 32 9.99 -17.64 -6.11
N THR A 33 8.90 -17.24 -6.77
CA THR A 33 8.91 -16.91 -8.20
C THR A 33 9.77 -15.68 -8.48
N ARG A 34 9.74 -14.66 -7.62
CA ARG A 34 10.62 -13.49 -7.70
C ARG A 34 12.10 -13.88 -7.55
N ALA A 35 12.41 -14.67 -6.54
CA ALA A 35 13.78 -15.16 -6.31
C ALA A 35 14.31 -15.97 -7.51
N ILE A 36 13.49 -16.84 -8.09
CA ILE A 36 13.83 -17.61 -9.30
C ILE A 36 14.22 -16.64 -10.43
N ARG A 37 13.42 -15.61 -10.70
CA ARG A 37 13.70 -14.65 -11.77
C ARG A 37 15.03 -13.94 -11.55
N LEU A 38 15.24 -13.40 -10.34
CA LEU A 38 16.47 -12.69 -9.98
C LEU A 38 17.72 -13.59 -10.09
N PHE A 39 17.66 -14.82 -9.61
CA PHE A 39 18.75 -15.76 -9.74
C PHE A 39 19.03 -16.16 -11.19
N LEU A 40 17.99 -16.28 -12.04
CA LEU A 40 18.16 -16.57 -13.46
C LEU A 40 18.74 -15.36 -14.23
N GLU A 41 18.40 -14.15 -13.88
CA GLU A 41 19.01 -12.92 -14.42
C GLU A 41 20.51 -12.89 -14.09
N ILE A 42 20.89 -13.12 -12.84
CA ILE A 42 22.30 -13.23 -12.42
C ILE A 42 23.03 -14.34 -13.19
N ALA A 43 22.40 -15.51 -13.39
CA ALA A 43 22.98 -16.63 -14.09
C ALA A 43 23.06 -16.44 -15.62
N ARG A 44 22.34 -15.47 -16.17
CA ARG A 44 22.38 -15.10 -17.59
C ARG A 44 23.53 -14.16 -17.90
N ASP A 45 23.83 -13.24 -16.98
CA ASP A 45 24.90 -12.25 -17.14
C ASP A 45 26.30 -12.86 -16.90
N ASP A 46 26.37 -13.96 -16.15
CA ASP A 46 27.60 -14.69 -15.88
C ASP A 46 27.35 -16.21 -15.89
N SER A 47 27.63 -16.84 -17.01
CA SER A 47 27.40 -18.29 -17.21
C SER A 47 28.26 -19.20 -16.31
N SER A 48 29.24 -18.66 -15.58
CA SER A 48 30.10 -19.39 -14.63
C SER A 48 29.43 -19.56 -13.24
N VAL A 49 28.29 -18.90 -12.97
CA VAL A 49 27.64 -18.87 -11.64
C VAL A 49 26.73 -20.10 -11.47
N THR A 50 27.32 -21.23 -11.13
CA THR A 50 26.58 -22.47 -10.81
C THR A 50 25.68 -22.34 -9.58
N ASP A 51 26.04 -21.50 -8.62
CA ASP A 51 25.28 -21.32 -7.37
C ASP A 51 23.96 -20.56 -7.58
N ALA A 52 23.90 -19.55 -8.44
CA ALA A 52 22.67 -18.85 -8.75
C ALA A 52 21.64 -19.77 -9.42
N ARG A 53 22.07 -20.62 -10.38
CA ARG A 53 21.19 -21.62 -11.00
C ARG A 53 20.67 -22.63 -9.99
N ARG A 54 21.54 -23.12 -9.08
CA ARG A 54 21.16 -24.05 -8.01
C ARG A 54 20.14 -23.43 -7.06
N MET A 55 20.30 -22.13 -6.72
CA MET A 55 19.33 -21.41 -5.89
C MET A 55 18.00 -21.22 -6.61
N ALA A 56 18.01 -20.88 -7.89
CA ALA A 56 16.79 -20.81 -8.71
C ALA A 56 16.05 -22.15 -8.74
N GLU A 57 16.77 -23.27 -8.94
CA GLU A 57 16.20 -24.63 -8.95
C GLU A 57 15.56 -24.99 -7.60
N ARG A 58 16.22 -24.67 -6.48
CA ARG A 58 15.67 -24.89 -5.12
C ARG A 58 14.39 -24.10 -4.89
N CYS A 59 14.37 -22.83 -5.27
CA CYS A 59 13.17 -21.99 -5.17
C CYS A 59 12.04 -22.56 -6.06
N LEU A 60 12.36 -23.00 -7.29
CA LEU A 60 11.39 -23.61 -8.20
C LEU A 60 10.80 -24.91 -7.64
N GLU A 61 11.64 -25.76 -7.05
CA GLU A 61 11.17 -27.00 -6.44
C GLU A 61 10.22 -26.71 -5.26
N ARG A 62 10.54 -25.70 -4.44
CA ARG A 62 9.69 -25.31 -3.32
C ARG A 62 8.35 -24.74 -3.79
N ALA A 63 8.37 -23.84 -4.77
CA ALA A 63 7.16 -23.30 -5.40
C ALA A 63 6.27 -24.40 -6.00
N LYS A 64 6.87 -25.37 -6.70
CA LYS A 64 6.14 -26.53 -7.22
C LYS A 64 5.48 -27.34 -6.11
N ARG A 65 6.19 -27.62 -5.00
CA ARG A 65 5.63 -28.36 -3.86
C ARG A 65 4.42 -27.67 -3.26
N LEU A 66 4.45 -26.34 -3.11
CA LEU A 66 3.31 -25.57 -2.61
C LEU A 66 2.09 -25.69 -3.53
N ARG A 67 2.32 -25.62 -4.84
CA ARG A 67 1.27 -25.77 -5.84
C ARG A 67 0.73 -27.20 -5.89
N ASP A 68 1.61 -28.21 -5.93
CA ASP A 68 1.23 -29.61 -6.06
C ASP A 68 0.52 -30.13 -4.78
N ALA A 69 0.80 -29.51 -3.63
CA ALA A 69 0.08 -29.75 -2.38
C ALA A 69 -1.30 -29.04 -2.31
N GLY A 70 -1.72 -28.35 -3.36
CA GLY A 70 -2.98 -27.60 -3.39
C GLY A 70 -3.03 -26.41 -2.43
N ARG A 71 -1.88 -25.95 -1.93
CA ARG A 71 -1.76 -24.81 -1.00
C ARG A 71 -1.74 -23.47 -1.70
N VAL A 72 -1.55 -23.48 -3.01
CA VAL A 72 -1.52 -22.31 -3.89
C VAL A 72 -2.47 -22.60 -5.04
N PRO A 73 -3.38 -21.68 -5.42
CA PRO A 73 -4.26 -21.87 -6.54
C PRO A 73 -3.47 -22.22 -7.82
N ARG A 74 -3.96 -23.18 -8.60
CA ARG A 74 -3.38 -23.48 -9.89
C ARG A 74 -3.56 -22.28 -10.79
N GLY A 75 -2.48 -21.56 -11.09
CA GLY A 75 -2.51 -20.35 -11.90
C GLY A 75 -2.00 -19.09 -11.19
N LEU A 76 -1.66 -19.15 -9.90
CA LEU A 76 -0.86 -18.10 -9.27
C LEU A 76 0.52 -18.10 -9.95
N GLY A 77 0.71 -17.18 -10.84
CA GLY A 77 1.92 -17.00 -11.63
C GLY A 77 1.62 -16.15 -12.84
N THR A 78 2.48 -15.33 -13.16
CA THR A 78 2.62 -14.23 -14.10
C THR A 78 2.05 -14.39 -15.54
N LYS A 79 1.07 -15.24 -15.80
CA LYS A 79 0.39 -15.25 -17.08
C LYS A 79 -0.60 -14.10 -17.10
N ALA A 80 -0.15 -12.92 -17.51
CA ALA A 80 -1.06 -11.85 -17.87
C ALA A 80 -1.96 -12.36 -19.00
N TRP A 81 -3.28 -12.19 -18.87
CA TRP A 81 -4.19 -12.46 -19.98
C TRP A 81 -3.83 -11.55 -21.15
N PRO A 82 -3.82 -12.07 -22.40
CA PRO A 82 -3.49 -11.25 -23.55
C PRO A 82 -4.47 -10.07 -23.62
N PRO A 83 -4.00 -8.88 -24.07
CA PRO A 83 -4.89 -7.76 -24.34
C PRO A 83 -5.92 -8.16 -25.38
N PHE A 84 -6.97 -7.34 -25.47
CA PHE A 84 -7.97 -7.53 -26.51
C PHE A 84 -7.29 -7.61 -27.89
N TRP A 85 -7.66 -8.61 -28.66
CA TRP A 85 -6.99 -8.98 -29.89
C TRP A 85 -7.38 -8.11 -31.10
N SER A 86 -6.52 -8.05 -32.12
CA SER A 86 -6.95 -7.97 -33.50
C SER A 86 -7.43 -9.38 -33.93
N GLU A 87 -8.43 -9.51 -34.77
CA GLU A 87 -9.06 -10.79 -35.17
C GLU A 87 -8.08 -11.89 -35.60
N ASN A 88 -6.88 -11.53 -35.97
CA ASN A 88 -5.81 -12.41 -36.50
C ASN A 88 -4.86 -12.97 -35.44
N GLU A 89 -4.96 -12.63 -34.16
CA GLU A 89 -4.07 -13.16 -33.16
C GLU A 89 -4.47 -14.56 -32.71
N HIS A 90 -3.51 -15.48 -32.73
CA HIS A 90 -3.71 -16.84 -32.22
C HIS A 90 -3.61 -16.82 -30.67
N VAL A 91 -4.76 -16.89 -30.01
CA VAL A 91 -4.85 -17.10 -28.57
C VAL A 91 -5.17 -18.58 -28.33
N PRO A 92 -4.36 -19.31 -27.52
CA PRO A 92 -4.62 -20.72 -27.25
C PRO A 92 -5.94 -20.90 -26.48
N VAL A 93 -6.64 -22.01 -26.74
CA VAL A 93 -7.84 -22.39 -25.98
C VAL A 93 -7.41 -22.81 -24.58
N GLU A 94 -8.00 -22.17 -23.58
CA GLU A 94 -7.76 -22.53 -22.19
C GLU A 94 -8.43 -23.87 -21.83
N PRO A 95 -7.82 -24.66 -20.94
CA PRO A 95 -8.46 -25.88 -20.46
C PRO A 95 -9.76 -25.55 -19.73
N SER A 96 -10.72 -26.48 -19.80
CA SER A 96 -11.96 -26.31 -19.02
C SER A 96 -11.67 -26.24 -17.53
N PRO A 97 -12.42 -25.42 -16.77
CA PRO A 97 -12.31 -25.33 -15.31
C PRO A 97 -12.48 -26.72 -14.67
N GLU A 98 -11.76 -26.96 -13.57
CA GLU A 98 -11.90 -28.19 -12.78
C GLU A 98 -13.31 -28.27 -12.18
N LEU A 99 -13.92 -29.44 -12.20
CA LEU A 99 -15.24 -29.69 -11.64
C LEU A 99 -15.21 -29.52 -10.10
N SER A 100 -16.27 -28.96 -9.54
CA SER A 100 -16.42 -28.88 -8.08
C SER A 100 -16.70 -30.28 -7.47
N PRO A 101 -16.40 -30.49 -6.17
CA PRO A 101 -16.78 -31.73 -5.49
C PRO A 101 -18.25 -32.09 -5.64
N GLN A 102 -19.15 -31.09 -5.55
CA GLN A 102 -20.59 -31.27 -5.71
C GLN A 102 -20.98 -31.72 -7.13
N GLN A 103 -20.33 -31.18 -8.17
CA GLN A 103 -20.52 -31.62 -9.55
C GLN A 103 -20.05 -33.06 -9.75
N ILE A 104 -18.90 -33.44 -9.16
CA ILE A 104 -18.35 -34.79 -9.20
C ILE A 104 -19.34 -35.81 -8.56
N GLU A 105 -19.89 -35.46 -7.40
CA GLU A 105 -20.91 -36.28 -6.71
C GLU A 105 -22.15 -36.51 -7.57
N GLN A 106 -22.55 -35.51 -8.36
CA GLN A 106 -23.68 -35.63 -9.31
C GLN A 106 -23.28 -36.32 -10.62
N GLY A 107 -22.04 -36.85 -10.70
CA GLY A 107 -21.54 -37.59 -11.84
C GLY A 107 -21.32 -36.73 -13.08
N ALA A 108 -20.98 -35.49 -12.90
CA ALA A 108 -20.72 -34.54 -13.98
C ALA A 108 -19.71 -35.04 -14.99
N GLN A 109 -20.00 -34.80 -16.25
CA GLN A 109 -19.09 -34.95 -17.38
C GLN A 109 -19.09 -33.68 -18.20
N LEU A 110 -17.94 -33.33 -18.76
CA LEU A 110 -17.84 -32.22 -19.70
C LEU A 110 -18.39 -32.66 -21.06
N GLN A 111 -19.43 -31.99 -21.52
CA GLN A 111 -20.09 -32.29 -22.79
C GLN A 111 -20.26 -31.03 -23.63
N SER A 112 -20.11 -31.15 -24.94
CA SER A 112 -20.43 -30.07 -25.87
C SER A 112 -21.95 -29.93 -26.00
N LEU A 113 -22.43 -28.70 -25.81
CA LEU A 113 -23.86 -28.38 -25.92
C LEU A 113 -24.20 -27.61 -27.21
N ARG A 114 -23.45 -27.84 -28.29
CA ARG A 114 -23.61 -27.12 -29.57
C ARG A 114 -24.94 -27.25 -30.24
N ASP A 115 -25.78 -28.23 -29.85
CA ASP A 115 -27.15 -28.40 -30.34
C ASP A 115 -28.11 -27.31 -29.82
N PHE A 116 -27.67 -26.56 -28.83
CA PHE A 116 -28.45 -25.45 -28.30
C PHE A 116 -27.99 -24.12 -28.91
N PRO A 117 -28.91 -23.17 -29.16
CA PRO A 117 -28.56 -21.86 -29.69
C PRO A 117 -27.66 -21.08 -28.70
N VAL A 118 -26.63 -20.44 -29.20
CA VAL A 118 -25.79 -19.59 -28.39
C VAL A 118 -26.55 -18.35 -27.90
N TYR A 119 -27.25 -17.68 -28.83
CA TYR A 119 -28.05 -16.49 -28.58
C TYR A 119 -29.31 -16.53 -29.45
N ARG A 120 -30.42 -15.99 -28.92
CA ARG A 120 -31.70 -15.88 -29.62
C ARG A 120 -32.20 -14.44 -29.55
N ALA A 121 -32.17 -13.73 -30.66
CA ALA A 121 -32.60 -12.33 -30.71
C ALA A 121 -34.11 -12.16 -30.52
N ASP A 122 -34.91 -13.20 -30.90
CA ASP A 122 -36.38 -13.25 -30.76
C ASP A 122 -36.85 -13.52 -29.31
N VAL A 123 -35.92 -14.00 -28.46
CA VAL A 123 -36.22 -14.40 -27.07
C VAL A 123 -35.22 -13.75 -26.12
N ARG A 124 -35.48 -12.52 -25.72
CA ARG A 124 -34.65 -11.82 -24.74
C ARG A 124 -34.82 -12.42 -23.35
N LEU A 125 -33.71 -12.62 -22.68
CA LEU A 125 -33.67 -12.92 -21.25
C LEU A 125 -33.84 -11.61 -20.45
N VAL A 126 -34.56 -11.73 -19.35
CA VAL A 126 -34.81 -10.64 -18.39
C VAL A 126 -34.33 -11.06 -17.01
N GLY A 127 -34.27 -10.15 -16.06
CA GLY A 127 -33.98 -10.50 -14.67
C GLY A 127 -34.99 -11.54 -14.14
N GLY A 128 -34.48 -12.63 -13.54
CA GLY A 128 -35.25 -13.80 -13.11
C GLY A 128 -35.26 -14.97 -14.09
N ASP A 129 -34.74 -14.80 -15.29
CA ASP A 129 -34.64 -15.89 -16.27
C ASP A 129 -33.41 -16.78 -16.07
N MET A 130 -32.43 -16.39 -15.23
CA MET A 130 -31.24 -17.18 -14.95
C MET A 130 -31.45 -18.14 -13.78
N GLN A 131 -30.76 -19.26 -13.83
CA GLN A 131 -30.73 -20.23 -12.75
C GLN A 131 -29.27 -20.58 -12.46
N GLN A 132 -28.86 -20.36 -11.23
CA GLN A 132 -27.53 -20.79 -10.74
C GLN A 132 -27.45 -22.32 -10.75
N GLY A 133 -26.26 -22.84 -11.14
CA GLY A 133 -25.90 -24.25 -11.06
C GLY A 133 -25.44 -24.66 -9.67
N CYS A 134 -24.50 -25.61 -9.61
CA CYS A 134 -23.87 -26.09 -8.38
C CYS A 134 -22.63 -25.30 -8.01
N VAL A 135 -22.42 -24.12 -8.56
CA VAL A 135 -21.25 -23.25 -8.33
C VAL A 135 -21.63 -22.19 -7.33
N SER A 136 -20.71 -21.81 -6.42
CA SER A 136 -20.95 -20.74 -5.44
C SER A 136 -20.67 -19.35 -6.04
N ASP A 137 -21.27 -19.05 -7.18
CA ASP A 137 -21.07 -17.83 -7.96
C ASP A 137 -22.33 -16.93 -8.00
N CYS A 138 -23.05 -16.87 -6.89
CA CYS A 138 -24.26 -16.04 -6.76
C CYS A 138 -24.02 -14.58 -7.16
N SER A 139 -22.86 -14.02 -6.88
CA SER A 139 -22.47 -12.65 -7.28
C SER A 139 -22.45 -12.49 -8.80
N PHE A 140 -21.90 -13.47 -9.52
CA PHE A 140 -21.81 -13.47 -10.97
C PHE A 140 -23.20 -13.67 -11.61
N ILE A 141 -24.02 -14.58 -11.07
CA ILE A 141 -25.38 -14.79 -11.56
C ILE A 141 -26.24 -13.54 -11.31
N THR A 142 -26.10 -12.91 -10.15
CA THR A 142 -26.72 -11.60 -9.87
C THR A 142 -26.32 -10.56 -10.92
N ALA A 143 -25.03 -10.50 -11.28
CA ALA A 143 -24.56 -9.60 -12.33
C ALA A 143 -25.22 -9.91 -13.69
N LEU A 144 -25.33 -11.19 -14.08
CA LEU A 144 -26.02 -11.60 -15.31
C LEU A 144 -27.52 -11.24 -15.29
N GLU A 145 -28.22 -11.41 -14.15
CA GLU A 145 -29.61 -11.02 -13.97
C GLU A 145 -29.83 -9.52 -14.14
N ILE A 146 -28.97 -8.70 -13.53
CA ILE A 146 -29.04 -7.25 -13.66
C ILE A 146 -28.78 -6.82 -15.11
N VAL A 147 -27.78 -7.42 -15.77
CA VAL A 147 -27.44 -7.12 -17.16
C VAL A 147 -28.62 -7.54 -18.10
N ALA A 148 -29.21 -8.70 -17.85
CA ALA A 148 -30.36 -9.15 -18.64
C ALA A 148 -31.56 -8.19 -18.52
N GLU A 149 -31.89 -7.74 -17.31
CA GLU A 149 -32.92 -6.72 -17.07
C GLU A 149 -32.58 -5.39 -17.75
N HIS A 150 -31.35 -4.94 -17.64
CA HIS A 150 -30.85 -3.72 -18.28
C HIS A 150 -30.99 -3.83 -19.82
N ASN A 151 -30.54 -4.94 -20.40
CA ASN A 151 -30.64 -5.17 -21.83
C ASN A 151 -32.09 -5.14 -22.32
N ALA A 152 -32.98 -5.74 -21.55
CA ALA A 152 -34.43 -5.77 -21.92
C ALA A 152 -35.05 -4.37 -21.84
N ARG A 153 -34.70 -3.59 -20.81
CA ARG A 153 -35.31 -2.29 -20.54
C ARG A 153 -34.81 -1.19 -21.45
N TRP A 154 -33.52 -1.14 -21.74
CA TRP A 154 -32.89 -0.07 -22.56
C TRP A 154 -32.43 -0.54 -23.93
N SER A 155 -32.83 -1.74 -24.35
CA SER A 155 -32.48 -2.31 -25.66
C SER A 155 -30.97 -2.34 -25.95
N THR A 156 -30.21 -2.67 -24.92
CA THR A 156 -28.72 -2.87 -25.00
C THR A 156 -28.42 -4.36 -25.21
N ASN A 157 -27.14 -4.68 -25.47
CA ASN A 157 -26.63 -6.05 -25.56
C ASN A 157 -25.35 -6.20 -24.71
N LEU A 158 -25.34 -5.60 -23.54
CA LEU A 158 -24.21 -5.72 -22.59
C LEU A 158 -23.96 -7.20 -22.26
N ALA A 159 -22.75 -7.55 -21.93
CA ALA A 159 -22.24 -8.90 -21.72
C ALA A 159 -22.33 -9.82 -22.96
N CYS A 160 -23.49 -9.92 -23.64
CA CYS A 160 -23.59 -10.71 -24.86
C CYS A 160 -22.60 -10.28 -25.93
N ASN A 161 -22.36 -8.97 -26.07
CA ASN A 161 -21.39 -8.42 -27.03
C ASN A 161 -19.94 -8.79 -26.69
N MET A 162 -19.69 -9.40 -25.55
CA MET A 162 -18.35 -9.85 -25.16
C MET A 162 -18.02 -11.24 -25.69
N LEU A 163 -19.01 -11.98 -26.21
CA LEU A 163 -18.86 -13.36 -26.69
C LEU A 163 -18.70 -13.40 -28.22
N TYR A 164 -17.70 -14.12 -28.71
CA TYR A 164 -17.36 -14.32 -30.13
C TYR A 164 -17.24 -15.82 -30.46
N PRO A 165 -17.58 -16.25 -31.72
CA PRO A 165 -17.83 -15.42 -32.91
C PRO A 165 -19.18 -14.69 -32.88
N GLN A 166 -19.26 -13.62 -33.71
CA GLN A 166 -20.50 -12.84 -33.88
C GLN A 166 -20.90 -12.75 -35.34
N GLN A 167 -22.20 -12.70 -35.57
CA GLN A 167 -22.81 -12.37 -36.86
C GLN A 167 -23.78 -11.20 -36.64
N ASP A 168 -23.62 -10.13 -37.41
CA ASP A 168 -24.43 -8.90 -37.29
C ASP A 168 -24.47 -8.32 -35.87
N GLY A 169 -23.30 -8.41 -35.17
CA GLY A 169 -23.11 -7.87 -33.80
C GLY A 169 -23.77 -8.71 -32.67
N VAL A 170 -24.24 -9.93 -32.96
CA VAL A 170 -24.76 -10.86 -31.95
C VAL A 170 -23.96 -12.18 -31.94
N PRO A 171 -23.79 -12.81 -30.77
CA PRO A 171 -23.07 -14.08 -30.68
C PRO A 171 -23.77 -15.17 -31.52
N CYS A 172 -22.95 -15.97 -32.23
CA CYS A 172 -23.39 -17.09 -33.02
C CYS A 172 -22.64 -18.37 -32.69
N ALA A 173 -23.15 -19.50 -33.19
CA ALA A 173 -22.50 -20.80 -32.97
C ALA A 173 -21.11 -20.84 -33.64
N SER A 174 -20.08 -21.29 -32.89
CA SER A 174 -18.77 -21.51 -33.41
C SER A 174 -18.69 -22.84 -34.16
N PRO A 175 -18.15 -22.89 -35.39
CA PRO A 175 -18.01 -24.13 -36.15
C PRO A 175 -17.12 -25.18 -35.50
N ASP A 176 -16.09 -24.73 -34.78
CA ASP A 176 -15.08 -25.58 -34.12
C ASP A 176 -15.39 -25.80 -32.62
N GLY A 177 -16.45 -25.19 -32.10
CA GLY A 177 -16.86 -25.27 -30.69
C GLY A 177 -15.93 -24.44 -29.74
N THR A 178 -15.21 -23.46 -30.27
CA THR A 178 -14.40 -22.56 -29.46
C THR A 178 -14.97 -21.12 -29.44
N TYR A 179 -14.82 -20.45 -28.33
CA TYR A 179 -15.38 -19.11 -28.13
C TYR A 179 -14.34 -18.20 -27.50
N LYS A 180 -14.20 -16.99 -28.02
CA LYS A 180 -13.41 -15.92 -27.42
C LYS A 180 -14.33 -14.99 -26.64
N VAL A 181 -14.00 -14.74 -25.39
CA VAL A 181 -14.75 -13.85 -24.51
C VAL A 181 -13.89 -12.67 -24.13
N LYS A 182 -14.43 -11.45 -24.29
CA LYS A 182 -13.83 -10.23 -23.77
C LYS A 182 -14.24 -10.06 -22.33
N LEU A 183 -13.27 -9.85 -21.44
CA LEU A 183 -13.54 -9.46 -20.06
C LEU A 183 -12.71 -8.23 -19.71
N TYR A 184 -13.30 -7.30 -18.98
CA TYR A 184 -12.55 -6.17 -18.41
C TYR A 184 -11.74 -6.65 -17.23
N MET A 185 -10.43 -6.46 -17.31
CA MET A 185 -9.46 -6.79 -16.26
C MET A 185 -8.27 -5.86 -16.35
N HIS A 186 -7.83 -5.34 -15.21
CA HIS A 186 -6.68 -4.43 -15.15
C HIS A 186 -6.81 -3.24 -16.11
N GLY A 187 -7.95 -2.57 -16.04
CA GLY A 187 -8.27 -1.36 -16.83
C GLY A 187 -8.36 -1.57 -18.33
N SER A 188 -8.40 -2.82 -18.83
CA SER A 188 -8.47 -3.09 -20.26
C SER A 188 -9.20 -4.38 -20.58
N LEU A 189 -9.65 -4.49 -21.84
CA LEU A 189 -10.26 -5.72 -22.34
C LEU A 189 -9.20 -6.82 -22.51
N ARG A 190 -9.49 -7.99 -21.98
CA ARG A 190 -8.68 -9.19 -22.09
C ARG A 190 -9.44 -10.28 -22.86
N CYS A 191 -8.69 -11.11 -23.57
CA CYS A 191 -9.25 -12.22 -24.32
C CYS A 191 -9.13 -13.52 -23.51
N ILE A 192 -10.27 -14.15 -23.24
CA ILE A 192 -10.35 -15.48 -22.67
C ILE A 192 -10.87 -16.42 -23.76
N HIS A 193 -10.06 -17.38 -24.17
CA HIS A 193 -10.43 -18.33 -25.23
C HIS A 193 -10.80 -19.67 -24.62
N ILE A 194 -12.07 -20.07 -24.75
CA ILE A 194 -12.65 -21.26 -24.15
C ILE A 194 -13.23 -22.20 -25.22
N ASN A 195 -13.55 -23.41 -24.82
CA ASN A 195 -14.34 -24.36 -25.63
C ASN A 195 -15.78 -24.47 -25.09
N ASP A 196 -16.69 -25.15 -25.84
CA ASP A 196 -18.10 -25.37 -25.53
C ASP A 196 -18.37 -26.55 -24.57
N MET A 197 -17.32 -27.14 -23.99
CA MET A 197 -17.45 -28.27 -23.06
C MET A 197 -17.94 -27.76 -21.71
N LEU A 198 -19.17 -28.07 -21.34
CA LEU A 198 -19.83 -27.62 -20.11
C LEU A 198 -20.17 -28.83 -19.20
N PRO A 199 -20.28 -28.65 -17.87
CA PRO A 199 -20.57 -29.73 -16.94
C PRO A 199 -22.05 -30.14 -17.03
N VAL A 200 -22.27 -31.41 -17.31
CA VAL A 200 -23.62 -32.01 -17.43
C VAL A 200 -23.69 -33.28 -16.57
N SER A 201 -24.76 -33.47 -15.81
CA SER A 201 -25.00 -34.67 -15.02
C SER A 201 -25.26 -35.90 -15.90
N ARG A 202 -25.29 -37.09 -15.30
CA ARG A 202 -25.63 -38.33 -16.01
C ARG A 202 -27.05 -38.31 -16.63
N ASP A 203 -27.93 -37.53 -16.02
CA ASP A 203 -29.31 -37.39 -16.47
C ASP A 203 -29.50 -36.27 -17.49
N GLY A 204 -28.42 -35.67 -17.99
CA GLY A 204 -28.46 -34.60 -18.97
C GLY A 204 -28.76 -33.22 -18.42
N LEU A 205 -28.73 -33.02 -17.08
CA LEU A 205 -28.93 -31.71 -16.45
C LEU A 205 -27.67 -30.87 -16.50
N TRP A 206 -27.78 -29.62 -16.90
CA TRP A 206 -26.65 -28.67 -16.83
C TRP A 206 -26.32 -28.34 -15.37
N LEU A 207 -25.09 -28.51 -15.00
CA LEU A 207 -24.55 -28.24 -13.66
C LEU A 207 -23.78 -26.90 -13.60
N CYS A 208 -24.06 -26.04 -14.54
CA CYS A 208 -23.56 -24.64 -14.67
C CYS A 208 -24.80 -23.72 -14.80
N THR A 209 -24.57 -22.44 -14.92
CA THR A 209 -25.65 -21.46 -15.18
C THR A 209 -26.45 -21.79 -16.41
N LYS A 210 -27.75 -21.69 -16.29
CA LYS A 210 -28.67 -21.91 -17.42
C LYS A 210 -29.87 -20.97 -17.32
N PRO A 211 -30.47 -20.61 -18.47
CA PRO A 211 -31.80 -19.97 -18.46
C PRO A 211 -32.91 -20.96 -18.03
N ARG A 212 -33.88 -20.47 -17.25
CA ARG A 212 -34.99 -21.30 -16.73
C ARG A 212 -35.89 -21.88 -17.83
N HIS A 213 -36.27 -21.05 -18.78
CA HIS A 213 -37.32 -21.40 -19.77
C HIS A 213 -36.93 -21.14 -21.24
N LYS A 214 -35.79 -20.47 -21.46
CA LYS A 214 -35.41 -19.95 -22.77
C LYS A 214 -34.00 -20.37 -23.08
N THR A 215 -33.76 -21.65 -23.34
CA THR A 215 -32.44 -22.26 -23.46
C THR A 215 -31.57 -21.53 -24.48
N GLN A 216 -30.48 -20.96 -23.98
CA GLN A 216 -29.43 -20.28 -24.72
C GLN A 216 -28.08 -20.53 -24.00
N LEU A 217 -26.98 -20.66 -24.75
CA LEU A 217 -25.69 -21.02 -24.18
C LEU A 217 -24.87 -19.83 -23.63
N TRP A 218 -25.16 -18.60 -24.08
CA TRP A 218 -24.30 -17.47 -23.76
C TRP A 218 -24.06 -17.25 -22.23
N PRO A 219 -25.06 -17.48 -21.32
CA PRO A 219 -24.79 -17.33 -19.89
C PRO A 219 -23.78 -18.36 -19.37
N ALA A 220 -23.90 -19.63 -19.76
CA ALA A 220 -22.98 -20.69 -19.37
C ALA A 220 -21.58 -20.52 -19.94
N LEU A 221 -21.47 -19.99 -21.17
CA LEU A 221 -20.18 -19.68 -21.80
C LEU A 221 -19.49 -18.49 -21.10
N LEU A 222 -20.25 -17.46 -20.71
CA LEU A 222 -19.71 -16.34 -19.93
C LEU A 222 -19.29 -16.78 -18.53
N GLU A 223 -20.07 -17.58 -17.81
CA GLU A 223 -19.71 -18.18 -16.52
C GLU A 223 -18.40 -18.96 -16.64
N LYS A 224 -18.28 -19.82 -17.65
CA LYS A 224 -17.06 -20.59 -17.89
C LYS A 224 -15.85 -19.68 -18.12
N ALA A 225 -15.98 -18.67 -18.98
CA ALA A 225 -14.89 -17.72 -19.24
C ALA A 225 -14.51 -16.93 -17.99
N TYR A 226 -15.48 -16.53 -17.18
CA TYR A 226 -15.28 -15.88 -15.91
C TYR A 226 -14.48 -16.77 -14.93
N LEU A 227 -14.89 -18.03 -14.76
CA LEU A 227 -14.18 -19.00 -13.89
C LEU A 227 -12.74 -19.29 -14.38
N VAL A 228 -12.54 -19.36 -15.70
CA VAL A 228 -11.21 -19.46 -16.30
C VAL A 228 -10.38 -18.21 -16.00
N ALA A 229 -10.96 -17.02 -16.13
CA ALA A 229 -10.29 -15.76 -15.86
C ALA A 229 -9.89 -15.63 -14.37
N LYS A 230 -10.76 -16.04 -13.46
CA LYS A 230 -10.52 -16.09 -12.01
C LYS A 230 -9.59 -17.26 -11.61
N ARG A 231 -9.31 -18.20 -12.50
CA ARG A 231 -8.46 -19.38 -12.25
C ARG A 231 -8.90 -20.22 -11.05
N SER A 232 -10.18 -20.21 -10.75
CA SER A 232 -10.73 -20.84 -9.55
C SER A 232 -11.34 -22.22 -9.78
N GLY A 233 -11.63 -22.59 -11.02
CA GLY A 233 -12.44 -23.76 -11.33
C GLY A 233 -13.90 -23.59 -10.91
N TYR A 234 -14.70 -24.66 -10.99
CA TYR A 234 -16.10 -24.67 -10.52
C TYR A 234 -16.21 -24.75 -8.99
N ALA A 235 -15.11 -24.94 -8.25
CA ALA A 235 -15.07 -24.82 -6.79
C ALA A 235 -14.87 -23.37 -6.32
N PHE A 236 -15.41 -22.42 -7.08
CA PHE A 236 -15.33 -20.98 -6.81
C PHE A 236 -15.97 -20.63 -5.45
N ARG A 237 -15.39 -19.68 -4.71
CA ARG A 237 -15.82 -19.31 -3.35
C ARG A 237 -16.70 -18.07 -3.27
N GLY A 238 -17.00 -17.45 -4.40
CA GLY A 238 -17.76 -16.21 -4.46
C GLY A 238 -16.93 -14.99 -4.84
N SER A 239 -17.59 -13.87 -5.06
CA SER A 239 -17.03 -12.57 -5.43
C SER A 239 -18.02 -11.47 -5.05
N HIS A 240 -17.80 -10.24 -5.52
CA HIS A 240 -18.72 -9.13 -5.41
C HIS A 240 -19.41 -8.83 -6.74
N SER A 241 -20.75 -8.67 -6.75
CA SER A 241 -21.49 -8.42 -7.99
C SER A 241 -21.04 -7.17 -8.75
N SER A 242 -20.56 -6.12 -8.08
CA SER A 242 -20.07 -4.95 -8.82
C SER A 242 -18.74 -5.20 -9.54
N MET A 243 -17.88 -6.07 -9.00
CA MET A 243 -16.65 -6.50 -9.68
C MET A 243 -17.01 -7.39 -10.90
N ASP A 244 -17.99 -8.27 -10.74
CA ASP A 244 -18.44 -9.15 -11.80
C ASP A 244 -19.12 -8.35 -12.92
N LEU A 245 -19.93 -7.35 -12.57
CA LEU A 245 -20.50 -6.39 -13.52
C LEU A 245 -19.41 -5.62 -14.27
N TYR A 246 -18.36 -5.18 -13.57
CA TYR A 246 -17.23 -4.52 -14.23
C TYR A 246 -16.54 -5.46 -15.22
N MET A 247 -16.24 -6.70 -14.82
CA MET A 247 -15.64 -7.68 -15.73
C MET A 247 -16.49 -7.94 -16.97
N LEU A 248 -17.81 -8.01 -16.81
CA LEU A 248 -18.78 -8.28 -17.90
C LEU A 248 -19.05 -7.07 -18.78
N THR A 249 -18.96 -5.85 -18.28
CA THR A 249 -19.51 -4.67 -18.97
C THR A 249 -18.55 -3.50 -19.06
N GLY A 250 -17.51 -3.45 -18.21
CA GLY A 250 -16.64 -2.30 -18.05
C GLY A 250 -17.28 -1.14 -17.28
N TRP A 251 -18.49 -1.33 -16.71
CA TRP A 251 -19.14 -0.28 -15.94
C TRP A 251 -18.43 -0.05 -14.60
N ILE A 252 -18.20 1.22 -14.26
CA ILE A 252 -17.31 1.67 -13.18
C ILE A 252 -17.88 1.25 -11.82
N PRO A 253 -17.20 0.41 -11.03
CA PRO A 253 -17.71 -0.11 -9.77
C PRO A 253 -17.54 0.91 -8.63
N GLU A 254 -18.60 1.04 -7.81
CA GLU A 254 -18.61 1.80 -6.57
C GLU A 254 -19.18 0.95 -5.44
N TYR A 255 -18.48 0.88 -4.31
CA TYR A 255 -18.96 0.25 -3.09
C TYR A 255 -19.41 1.34 -2.11
N ILE A 256 -20.68 1.27 -1.66
CA ILE A 256 -21.27 2.24 -0.73
C ILE A 256 -21.72 1.51 0.53
N PRO A 257 -20.98 1.57 1.64
CA PRO A 257 -21.43 0.98 2.91
C PRO A 257 -22.63 1.75 3.45
N MET A 258 -23.67 1.04 3.88
CA MET A 258 -24.91 1.64 4.40
C MET A 258 -24.99 1.64 5.93
N ASP A 259 -24.13 0.90 6.60
CA ASP A 259 -23.99 0.80 8.05
C ASP A 259 -23.14 1.92 8.65
N GLU A 260 -22.41 2.67 7.83
CA GLU A 260 -21.58 3.79 8.25
C GLU A 260 -22.41 5.00 8.76
N PRO A 261 -22.03 5.64 9.88
CA PRO A 261 -22.72 6.82 10.40
C PRO A 261 -22.79 8.00 9.41
N THR A 262 -21.90 8.03 8.45
CA THR A 262 -21.80 9.07 7.42
C THR A 262 -22.71 8.82 6.21
N PHE A 263 -23.41 7.68 6.15
CA PHE A 263 -24.28 7.32 5.04
C PHE A 263 -25.46 8.29 4.87
N GLN A 264 -25.54 8.91 3.70
CA GLN A 264 -26.57 9.90 3.37
C GLN A 264 -27.69 9.28 2.54
N SER A 265 -28.64 8.64 3.20
CA SER A 265 -29.73 7.85 2.58
C SER A 265 -30.50 8.59 1.50
N GLU A 266 -30.93 9.83 1.76
CA GLU A 266 -31.72 10.63 0.82
C GLU A 266 -30.91 11.02 -0.42
N LYS A 267 -29.69 11.46 -0.23
CA LYS A 267 -28.79 11.81 -1.33
C LYS A 267 -28.48 10.60 -2.19
N THR A 268 -28.23 9.45 -1.55
CA THR A 268 -27.95 8.18 -2.23
C THR A 268 -29.15 7.73 -3.03
N TRP A 269 -30.36 7.74 -2.44
CA TRP A 269 -31.59 7.39 -3.18
C TRP A 269 -31.77 8.25 -4.43
N MET A 270 -31.69 9.58 -4.28
CA MET A 270 -31.89 10.51 -5.40
C MET A 270 -30.88 10.27 -6.53
N ARG A 271 -29.62 10.10 -6.16
CA ARG A 271 -28.53 9.81 -7.11
C ARG A 271 -28.79 8.50 -7.88
N LEU A 272 -29.14 7.43 -7.17
CA LEU A 272 -29.42 6.12 -7.77
C LEU A 272 -30.68 6.15 -8.63
N TYR A 273 -31.77 6.71 -8.12
CA TYR A 273 -33.04 6.73 -8.81
C TYR A 273 -32.99 7.51 -10.14
N GLU A 274 -32.35 8.68 -10.13
CA GLU A 274 -32.16 9.50 -11.33
C GLU A 274 -31.27 8.78 -12.38
N ALA A 275 -30.17 8.17 -11.94
CA ALA A 275 -29.29 7.40 -12.83
C ALA A 275 -30.00 6.14 -13.38
N TRP A 276 -30.67 5.39 -12.51
CA TRP A 276 -31.39 4.18 -12.90
C TRP A 276 -32.48 4.47 -13.92
N ARG A 277 -33.24 5.55 -13.79
CA ARG A 277 -34.25 5.97 -14.76
C ARG A 277 -33.71 6.22 -16.16
N ARG A 278 -32.46 6.61 -16.27
CA ARG A 278 -31.80 6.86 -17.56
C ARG A 278 -31.03 5.64 -18.09
N GLY A 279 -30.90 4.58 -17.29
CA GLY A 279 -30.05 3.45 -17.63
C GLY A 279 -28.56 3.72 -17.43
N ASP A 280 -28.20 4.65 -16.54
CA ASP A 280 -26.85 5.10 -16.28
C ASP A 280 -26.18 4.35 -15.11
N CYS A 281 -26.90 3.49 -14.40
CA CYS A 281 -26.35 2.62 -13.37
C CYS A 281 -27.00 1.25 -13.33
N MET A 282 -26.22 0.27 -12.86
CA MET A 282 -26.64 -1.06 -12.44
C MET A 282 -26.35 -1.23 -10.97
N VAL A 283 -27.23 -1.85 -10.19
CA VAL A 283 -27.10 -1.89 -8.74
C VAL A 283 -27.37 -3.28 -8.20
N ALA A 284 -26.51 -3.75 -7.32
CA ALA A 284 -26.73 -4.92 -6.46
C ALA A 284 -26.68 -4.51 -4.99
N LEU A 285 -27.09 -5.42 -4.13
CA LEU A 285 -27.10 -5.30 -2.68
C LEU A 285 -26.34 -6.48 -2.07
N SER A 286 -25.65 -6.28 -0.95
CA SER A 286 -25.05 -7.36 -0.19
C SER A 286 -25.57 -7.43 1.23
N THR A 287 -25.67 -8.65 1.76
CA THR A 287 -25.96 -8.93 3.17
C THR A 287 -24.71 -9.41 3.89
N ASN A 288 -24.58 -9.06 5.16
CA ASN A 288 -23.52 -9.57 6.05
C ASN A 288 -23.91 -10.90 6.73
N THR A 289 -23.13 -11.32 7.72
CA THR A 289 -23.36 -12.54 8.51
C THR A 289 -24.56 -12.45 9.47
N ALA A 290 -25.02 -11.23 9.79
CA ALA A 290 -26.00 -10.96 10.84
C ALA A 290 -27.33 -10.41 10.27
N VAL A 291 -27.71 -10.82 9.04
CA VAL A 291 -28.97 -10.37 8.44
C VAL A 291 -30.16 -10.85 9.28
N ASP A 292 -30.97 -9.89 9.74
CA ASP A 292 -32.21 -10.14 10.49
C ASP A 292 -33.41 -9.61 9.71
N TYR A 293 -33.69 -10.26 8.58
CA TYR A 293 -34.84 -9.95 7.75
C TYR A 293 -35.37 -11.24 7.11
N ALA A 294 -36.67 -11.48 7.23
CA ALA A 294 -37.32 -12.69 6.72
C ALA A 294 -37.05 -12.86 5.22
N ASP A 295 -36.68 -14.07 4.81
CA ASP A 295 -36.40 -14.45 3.43
C ASP A 295 -35.13 -13.94 2.79
N LEU A 296 -34.20 -13.28 3.52
CA LEU A 296 -32.88 -12.96 3.03
C LEU A 296 -31.81 -13.92 3.58
N GLU A 297 -30.85 -14.28 2.71
CA GLU A 297 -29.75 -15.15 3.02
C GLU A 297 -28.56 -14.32 3.49
N PRO A 298 -27.77 -14.74 4.50
CA PRO A 298 -26.54 -14.07 4.91
C PRO A 298 -25.43 -14.28 3.87
N LEU A 299 -24.48 -13.34 3.82
CA LEU A 299 -23.33 -13.36 2.89
C LEU A 299 -23.74 -13.60 1.43
N HIS A 300 -24.80 -12.92 1.00
CA HIS A 300 -25.38 -13.14 -0.30
C HIS A 300 -25.60 -11.84 -1.08
N CYS A 301 -25.60 -11.94 -2.42
CA CYS A 301 -25.82 -10.81 -3.32
C CYS A 301 -27.21 -10.86 -3.94
N TYR A 302 -27.86 -9.70 -4.00
CA TYR A 302 -29.18 -9.49 -4.60
C TYR A 302 -29.11 -8.42 -5.69
N GLY A 303 -29.71 -8.66 -6.85
CA GLY A 303 -29.79 -7.67 -7.92
C GLY A 303 -30.98 -6.73 -7.74
N ILE A 304 -30.79 -5.43 -7.95
CA ILE A 304 -31.90 -4.49 -8.08
C ILE A 304 -32.37 -4.50 -9.52
N LEU A 305 -33.62 -4.92 -9.72
CA LEU A 305 -34.30 -4.97 -11.03
C LEU A 305 -35.10 -3.70 -11.29
N ALA A 306 -35.67 -3.07 -10.25
CA ALA A 306 -36.45 -1.86 -10.41
C ALA A 306 -36.37 -0.95 -9.20
N LEU A 307 -36.35 0.34 -9.49
CA LEU A 307 -36.53 1.44 -8.52
C LEU A 307 -37.78 2.22 -8.94
N SER A 308 -38.69 2.49 -7.99
CA SER A 308 -39.84 3.33 -8.24
C SER A 308 -40.10 4.31 -7.09
N ALA A 309 -40.63 5.47 -7.42
CA ALA A 309 -41.04 6.48 -6.46
C ALA A 309 -42.48 6.89 -6.77
N GLN A 310 -43.40 6.75 -5.79
CA GLN A 310 -44.79 7.18 -5.86
C GLN A 310 -45.07 8.09 -4.66
N GLY A 311 -45.05 9.41 -4.89
CA GLY A 311 -45.13 10.38 -3.81
C GLY A 311 -43.90 10.29 -2.89
N GLN A 312 -44.13 9.93 -1.63
CA GLN A 312 -43.07 9.69 -0.66
C GLN A 312 -42.61 8.22 -0.59
N ASP A 313 -43.35 7.32 -1.22
CA ASP A 313 -43.02 5.91 -1.17
C ASP A 313 -41.92 5.58 -2.17
N ARG A 314 -40.86 4.97 -1.64
CA ARG A 314 -39.66 4.53 -2.38
C ARG A 314 -39.59 3.02 -2.36
N ILE A 315 -39.74 2.43 -3.49
CA ILE A 315 -39.89 0.98 -3.66
C ILE A 315 -38.72 0.44 -4.45
N VAL A 316 -38.15 -0.64 -3.95
CA VAL A 316 -37.07 -1.40 -4.56
C VAL A 316 -37.55 -2.81 -4.87
N THR A 317 -37.35 -3.26 -6.10
CA THR A 317 -37.57 -4.65 -6.49
C THR A 317 -36.23 -5.33 -6.66
N ILE A 318 -36.00 -6.37 -5.86
CA ILE A 318 -34.78 -7.16 -5.88
C ILE A 318 -35.01 -8.57 -6.41
N ILE A 319 -33.89 -9.22 -6.81
CA ILE A 319 -33.90 -10.63 -7.25
C ILE A 319 -32.89 -11.43 -6.44
N ASN A 320 -33.31 -12.64 -6.04
CA ASN A 320 -32.45 -13.66 -5.43
C ASN A 320 -32.10 -14.74 -6.48
N PRO A 321 -30.84 -14.94 -6.87
CA PRO A 321 -30.45 -15.93 -7.87
C PRO A 321 -30.64 -17.39 -7.39
N TRP A 322 -30.72 -17.65 -6.09
CA TRP A 322 -30.73 -19.00 -5.50
C TRP A 322 -32.09 -19.67 -5.49
N LYS A 323 -33.19 -18.95 -5.44
CA LYS A 323 -34.51 -19.57 -5.26
C LYS A 323 -34.93 -20.43 -6.47
N THR A 324 -35.13 -21.71 -6.22
CA THR A 324 -35.43 -22.75 -7.22
C THR A 324 -36.91 -23.15 -7.28
N SER A 325 -37.75 -22.71 -6.32
CA SER A 325 -39.18 -23.05 -6.24
C SER A 325 -40.06 -21.97 -6.86
N ASP A 326 -41.33 -22.30 -7.12
CA ASP A 326 -42.38 -21.47 -7.75
C ASP A 326 -42.73 -20.18 -6.99
N VAL A 327 -42.08 -19.92 -5.86
CA VAL A 327 -42.21 -18.67 -5.12
C VAL A 327 -41.40 -17.60 -5.86
N SER A 328 -41.99 -16.44 -6.05
CA SER A 328 -41.42 -15.30 -6.74
C SER A 328 -39.97 -15.03 -6.29
N HIS A 329 -39.01 -15.17 -7.21
CA HIS A 329 -37.59 -14.79 -6.96
C HIS A 329 -37.43 -13.29 -6.76
N ARG A 330 -38.50 -12.53 -7.05
CA ARG A 330 -38.55 -11.08 -6.94
C ARG A 330 -39.20 -10.70 -5.62
N VAL A 331 -38.49 -9.92 -4.83
CA VAL A 331 -39.01 -9.33 -3.58
C VAL A 331 -39.11 -7.83 -3.78
N THR A 332 -40.26 -7.28 -3.36
CA THR A 332 -40.47 -5.83 -3.37
C THR A 332 -40.51 -5.32 -1.95
N MET A 333 -39.69 -4.32 -1.67
CA MET A 333 -39.53 -3.76 -0.33
C MET A 333 -39.34 -2.25 -0.35
N SER A 334 -39.55 -1.60 0.77
CA SER A 334 -39.30 -0.17 0.89
C SER A 334 -37.81 0.15 0.94
N TRP A 335 -37.44 1.35 0.56
CA TRP A 335 -36.05 1.81 0.72
C TRP A 335 -35.60 1.83 2.18
N ALA A 336 -36.53 2.03 3.12
CA ALA A 336 -36.24 1.95 4.55
C ALA A 336 -35.89 0.51 4.97
N ASP A 337 -36.62 -0.49 4.44
CA ASP A 337 -36.30 -1.90 4.68
C ASP A 337 -34.97 -2.31 4.06
N VAL A 338 -34.66 -1.81 2.85
CA VAL A 338 -33.35 -2.04 2.21
C VAL A 338 -32.20 -1.57 3.12
N ARG A 339 -32.32 -0.37 3.69
CA ARG A 339 -31.33 0.17 4.63
C ARG A 339 -31.17 -0.65 5.90
N HIS A 340 -32.22 -1.33 6.33
CA HIS A 340 -32.20 -2.14 7.54
C HIS A 340 -31.63 -3.55 7.26
N ALA A 341 -31.90 -4.10 6.08
CA ALA A 341 -31.62 -5.48 5.75
C ALA A 341 -30.28 -5.72 5.05
N PHE A 342 -29.69 -4.69 4.45
CA PHE A 342 -28.45 -4.79 3.68
C PHE A 342 -27.37 -3.87 4.24
N ASP A 343 -26.13 -4.32 4.15
CA ASP A 343 -24.94 -3.61 4.63
C ASP A 343 -24.31 -2.70 3.57
N ALA A 344 -24.45 -3.06 2.28
CA ALA A 344 -23.86 -2.25 1.21
C ALA A 344 -24.65 -2.23 -0.09
N LEU A 345 -24.50 -1.12 -0.80
CA LEU A 345 -24.85 -0.96 -2.21
C LEU A 345 -23.62 -1.18 -3.07
N LEU A 346 -23.79 -2.00 -4.09
CA LEU A 346 -22.79 -2.33 -5.11
C LEU A 346 -23.26 -1.71 -6.43
N VAL A 347 -22.72 -0.54 -6.78
CA VAL A 347 -23.19 0.26 -7.92
C VAL A 347 -22.18 0.17 -9.06
N ASN A 348 -22.65 0.08 -10.29
CA ASN A 348 -21.82 0.19 -11.48
C ASN A 348 -22.34 1.32 -12.37
N TRP A 349 -21.47 2.29 -12.65
CA TRP A 349 -21.81 3.49 -13.42
C TRP A 349 -21.48 3.31 -14.89
N ASN A 350 -22.35 3.80 -15.76
CA ASN A 350 -22.15 3.77 -17.20
C ASN A 350 -20.93 4.62 -17.60
N PRO A 351 -19.84 4.03 -18.12
CA PRO A 351 -18.65 4.77 -18.52
C PRO A 351 -18.90 5.74 -19.68
N SER A 352 -19.97 5.55 -20.49
CA SER A 352 -20.27 6.47 -21.58
C SER A 352 -20.68 7.88 -21.13
N LEU A 353 -20.94 8.05 -19.83
CA LEU A 353 -21.12 9.39 -19.21
C LEU A 353 -19.81 10.21 -19.18
N TYR A 354 -18.70 9.54 -19.37
CA TYR A 354 -17.35 10.10 -19.32
C TYR A 354 -16.64 9.81 -20.65
N PRO A 355 -16.69 10.73 -21.62
CA PRO A 355 -16.10 10.51 -22.94
C PRO A 355 -14.57 10.37 -22.90
N GLU A 356 -13.94 10.90 -21.86
CA GLU A 356 -12.50 10.82 -21.67
C GLU A 356 -12.15 9.79 -20.59
N MET A 357 -11.28 8.85 -20.96
CA MET A 357 -10.78 7.81 -20.07
C MET A 357 -9.29 7.59 -20.31
N GLN A 358 -8.48 7.65 -19.28
CA GLN A 358 -7.06 7.30 -19.33
C GLN A 358 -6.68 6.37 -18.19
N SER A 359 -5.93 5.31 -18.50
CA SER A 359 -5.48 4.31 -17.53
C SER A 359 -3.96 4.27 -17.46
N ILE A 360 -3.43 4.12 -16.25
CA ILE A 360 -2.01 3.93 -15.97
C ILE A 360 -1.85 2.67 -15.13
N GLN A 361 -0.88 1.84 -15.49
CA GLN A 361 -0.49 0.67 -14.70
C GLN A 361 0.66 1.03 -13.78
N GLY A 362 0.60 0.57 -12.54
CA GLY A 362 1.63 0.72 -11.54
C GLY A 362 1.87 -0.58 -10.79
N VAL A 363 2.92 -0.59 -9.98
CA VAL A 363 3.22 -1.71 -9.08
C VAL A 363 3.63 -1.12 -7.74
N TRP A 364 2.92 -1.52 -6.68
CA TRP A 364 3.45 -1.28 -5.34
C TRP A 364 4.62 -2.25 -5.11
N GLU A 365 5.81 -1.70 -4.95
CA GLU A 365 6.99 -2.50 -4.65
C GLU A 365 6.91 -3.08 -3.24
N ALA A 366 7.63 -4.20 -3.03
CA ALA A 366 7.78 -4.76 -1.69
C ALA A 366 8.50 -3.75 -0.79
N GLN A 367 7.88 -3.40 0.32
CA GLN A 367 8.54 -2.56 1.31
C GLN A 367 9.46 -3.44 2.17
N SER A 368 10.74 -3.04 2.28
CA SER A 368 11.76 -3.81 3.00
C SER A 368 11.65 -3.75 4.53
N ASP A 369 10.70 -3.00 5.07
CA ASP A 369 10.67 -2.69 6.51
C ASP A 369 9.34 -3.06 7.16
N SER A 370 9.35 -4.17 7.89
CA SER A 370 8.21 -4.65 8.69
C SER A 370 7.92 -3.80 9.94
N ALA A 371 8.79 -2.85 10.27
CA ALA A 371 8.73 -2.12 11.54
C ALA A 371 7.75 -0.94 11.53
N VAL A 372 7.29 -0.50 10.36
CA VAL A 372 6.50 0.72 10.26
C VAL A 372 5.17 0.43 9.56
N ARG A 373 4.15 0.17 10.36
CA ARG A 373 2.76 0.29 9.92
C ARG A 373 2.49 1.74 9.60
N LEU A 374 2.12 1.98 8.36
CA LEU A 374 1.95 3.30 7.82
C LEU A 374 0.50 3.70 7.84
N ASP A 375 0.19 4.54 8.78
CA ASP A 375 -0.92 5.43 8.61
C ASP A 375 -0.59 6.48 7.53
N ASP A 376 -1.59 7.12 6.99
CA ASP A 376 -1.68 8.05 5.87
C ASP A 376 -0.55 9.10 5.68
N VAL A 377 0.40 9.15 6.57
CA VAL A 377 1.45 10.16 6.66
C VAL A 377 2.55 10.03 5.60
N ARG A 378 2.53 8.96 4.77
CA ARG A 378 3.60 8.72 3.78
C ARG A 378 3.23 9.08 2.33
N THR A 379 2.43 10.09 2.13
CA THR A 379 2.12 10.58 0.78
C THR A 379 3.39 10.80 -0.06
N ALA A 380 4.47 11.23 0.56
CA ALA A 380 5.76 11.41 -0.12
C ALA A 380 6.34 10.14 -0.75
N GLN A 381 6.09 8.96 -0.18
CA GLN A 381 6.62 7.67 -0.64
C GLN A 381 5.64 6.88 -1.50
N THR A 382 4.35 7.23 -1.49
CA THR A 382 3.36 6.56 -2.32
C THR A 382 3.57 6.91 -3.79
N GLU A 383 3.11 6.04 -4.68
CA GLU A 383 3.03 6.38 -6.09
C GLU A 383 2.08 7.56 -6.28
N GLN A 384 2.53 8.56 -7.03
CA GLN A 384 1.77 9.77 -7.29
C GLN A 384 1.58 10.01 -8.77
N TYR A 385 0.42 10.56 -9.09
CA TYR A 385 -0.01 10.86 -10.45
C TYR A 385 -0.48 12.30 -10.54
N HIS A 386 -0.27 12.91 -11.69
CA HIS A 386 -0.76 14.23 -12.02
C HIS A 386 -1.90 14.10 -13.02
N LEU A 387 -3.03 14.67 -12.69
CA LEU A 387 -4.17 14.84 -13.56
C LEU A 387 -4.32 16.32 -13.92
N LEU A 388 -4.27 16.63 -15.21
CA LEU A 388 -4.50 17.96 -15.76
C LEU A 388 -5.73 17.91 -16.66
N LEU A 389 -6.76 18.67 -16.32
CA LEU A 389 -7.95 18.87 -17.12
C LEU A 389 -7.78 20.08 -18.04
N GLN A 390 -8.32 20.02 -19.24
CA GLN A 390 -8.27 21.13 -20.17
C GLN A 390 -9.06 22.37 -19.67
N HIS A 391 -10.16 22.14 -18.95
CA HIS A 391 -10.96 23.18 -18.30
C HIS A 391 -11.66 22.63 -17.05
N VAL A 392 -12.19 23.52 -16.24
CA VAL A 392 -13.03 23.15 -15.09
C VAL A 392 -14.25 22.36 -15.57
N VAL A 393 -14.57 21.28 -14.88
CA VAL A 393 -15.69 20.38 -15.18
C VAL A 393 -16.88 20.66 -14.26
N ASP A 394 -18.09 20.42 -14.76
CA ASP A 394 -19.36 20.54 -14.03
C ASP A 394 -19.85 19.20 -13.44
N ARG A 395 -19.20 18.11 -13.80
CA ARG A 395 -19.48 16.76 -13.28
C ARG A 395 -18.30 16.22 -12.50
N PRO A 396 -18.53 15.32 -11.54
CA PRO A 396 -17.45 14.69 -10.79
C PRO A 396 -16.46 13.98 -11.72
N ILE A 397 -15.18 14.02 -11.35
CA ILE A 397 -14.14 13.17 -11.93
C ILE A 397 -14.20 11.85 -11.17
N LEU A 398 -14.12 10.72 -11.86
CA LEU A 398 -14.03 9.42 -11.23
C LEU A 398 -12.59 8.89 -11.35
N LEU A 399 -12.04 8.46 -10.23
CA LEU A 399 -10.73 7.80 -10.16
C LEU A 399 -10.96 6.38 -9.66
N HIS A 400 -10.72 5.41 -10.52
CA HIS A 400 -10.93 4.00 -10.26
C HIS A 400 -9.59 3.28 -10.15
N LEU A 401 -9.30 2.73 -8.99
CA LEU A 401 -8.14 1.91 -8.70
C LEU A 401 -8.56 0.44 -8.68
N GLU A 402 -7.92 -0.37 -9.51
CA GLU A 402 -8.08 -1.82 -9.56
C GLU A 402 -6.77 -2.48 -9.17
N ARG A 403 -6.75 -3.24 -8.06
CA ARG A 403 -5.60 -4.06 -7.68
C ARG A 403 -5.67 -5.45 -8.31
N ASP A 404 -4.52 -6.07 -8.56
CA ASP A 404 -4.48 -7.45 -9.05
C ASP A 404 -4.82 -8.44 -7.94
N ALA A 405 -6.10 -8.79 -7.84
CA ALA A 405 -6.62 -9.74 -6.86
C ALA A 405 -6.13 -11.20 -7.08
N SER A 406 -5.46 -11.50 -8.20
CA SER A 406 -4.86 -12.84 -8.41
C SER A 406 -3.65 -13.11 -7.50
N ILE A 407 -3.08 -12.07 -6.90
CA ILE A 407 -1.91 -12.13 -6.02
C ILE A 407 -2.30 -12.32 -4.56
N CYS A 408 -3.41 -11.70 -4.14
CA CYS A 408 -3.99 -11.86 -2.81
C CYS A 408 -5.42 -12.38 -2.95
N ASP A 409 -5.91 -13.12 -1.97
CA ASP A 409 -7.33 -13.44 -1.89
C ASP A 409 -8.12 -12.13 -1.94
N GLU A 410 -9.21 -12.07 -2.71
CA GLU A 410 -10.05 -10.87 -2.82
C GLU A 410 -10.57 -10.38 -1.46
N PHE A 411 -10.58 -11.28 -0.48
CA PHE A 411 -11.04 -11.09 0.88
C PHE A 411 -9.91 -11.18 1.92
N ASP A 412 -8.65 -10.96 1.53
CA ASP A 412 -7.58 -10.88 2.52
C ASP A 412 -7.83 -9.63 3.40
N GLU A 413 -8.28 -9.89 4.63
CA GLU A 413 -8.63 -8.86 5.63
C GLU A 413 -7.48 -7.89 5.95
N GLN A 414 -6.30 -8.13 5.42
CA GLN A 414 -5.10 -7.32 5.65
C GLN A 414 -4.75 -6.39 4.50
N GLU A 415 -5.43 -6.45 3.36
CA GLU A 415 -5.12 -5.65 2.17
C GLU A 415 -6.12 -4.51 1.98
N TYR A 416 -5.67 -3.30 2.18
CA TYR A 416 -6.47 -2.09 2.02
C TYR A 416 -5.81 -1.15 1.01
N THR A 417 -6.61 -0.47 0.20
CA THR A 417 -6.15 0.55 -0.74
C THR A 417 -6.96 1.83 -0.60
N ALA A 418 -6.31 2.97 -0.83
CA ALA A 418 -6.96 4.27 -0.80
C ALA A 418 -6.42 5.19 -1.90
N LEU A 419 -7.26 6.13 -2.35
CA LEU A 419 -6.90 7.20 -3.26
C LEU A 419 -7.03 8.54 -2.54
N HIS A 420 -5.92 9.28 -2.44
CA HIS A 420 -5.92 10.62 -1.87
C HIS A 420 -5.75 11.62 -3.01
N VAL A 421 -6.62 12.62 -3.07
CA VAL A 421 -6.68 13.59 -4.16
C VAL A 421 -6.47 14.99 -3.64
N TYR A 422 -5.50 15.68 -4.21
CA TYR A 422 -5.11 17.03 -3.80
C TYR A 422 -5.22 17.99 -4.98
N PRO A 423 -6.04 19.04 -4.90
CA PRO A 423 -5.95 20.16 -5.83
C PRO A 423 -4.54 20.74 -5.81
N THR A 424 -3.99 21.04 -6.96
CA THR A 424 -2.62 21.55 -7.07
C THR A 424 -2.52 22.61 -8.15
N LEU A 425 -1.50 23.45 -8.07
CA LEU A 425 -1.14 24.42 -9.12
C LEU A 425 0.13 24.00 -9.87
N SER A 426 0.70 22.86 -9.51
CA SER A 426 1.95 22.39 -10.10
C SER A 426 1.94 20.88 -10.34
N SER A 427 2.74 20.44 -11.29
CA SER A 427 2.96 19.02 -11.58
C SER A 427 4.06 18.39 -10.70
N GLN A 428 4.26 18.89 -9.48
CA GLN A 428 5.25 18.37 -8.54
C GLN A 428 4.62 17.34 -7.59
N ARG A 429 5.44 16.40 -7.13
CA ARG A 429 5.03 15.46 -6.08
C ARG A 429 4.76 16.21 -4.77
N ARG A 430 3.80 15.73 -4.02
CA ARG A 430 3.58 16.19 -2.65
C ARG A 430 4.48 15.44 -1.68
N ALA A 431 5.00 16.19 -0.72
CA ALA A 431 5.87 15.67 0.33
C ALA A 431 5.11 15.33 1.61
N ASP A 432 3.97 15.99 1.85
CA ASP A 432 3.22 15.94 3.10
C ASP A 432 1.72 15.69 2.87
N THR A 433 1.04 15.40 3.96
CA THR A 433 -0.42 15.22 4.02
C THR A 433 -1.14 16.52 4.36
N GLU A 434 -0.42 17.65 4.50
CA GLU A 434 -1.04 18.87 5.00
C GLU A 434 -2.02 19.48 4.00
N THR A 435 -3.22 19.68 4.50
CA THR A 435 -4.31 20.59 4.17
C THR A 435 -4.77 20.73 2.71
N GLY A 436 -6.07 20.56 2.51
CA GLY A 436 -6.81 20.94 1.30
C GLY A 436 -7.03 19.80 0.29
N GLY A 437 -6.71 18.57 0.63
CA GLY A 437 -7.00 17.40 -0.20
C GLY A 437 -8.19 16.59 0.33
N MET A 438 -8.73 15.74 -0.55
CA MET A 438 -9.67 14.70 -0.18
C MET A 438 -8.90 13.45 0.22
N MET A 439 -8.92 13.13 1.50
CA MET A 439 -8.37 11.87 2.01
C MET A 439 -9.33 10.75 1.66
N GLY A 440 -8.84 9.75 0.92
CA GLY A 440 -9.61 8.57 0.56
C GLY A 440 -9.80 7.64 1.75
N VAL A 441 -10.88 6.88 1.72
CA VAL A 441 -11.13 5.81 2.69
C VAL A 441 -10.38 4.55 2.24
N TYR A 442 -9.73 3.88 3.19
CA TYR A 442 -9.11 2.58 2.93
C TYR A 442 -10.17 1.50 2.76
N MET A 443 -10.18 0.89 1.58
CA MET A 443 -11.13 -0.14 1.20
C MET A 443 -10.42 -1.48 1.05
N ASN A 444 -11.00 -2.52 1.64
CA ASN A 444 -10.54 -3.91 1.49
C ASN A 444 -11.24 -4.59 0.29
N THR A 445 -11.29 -3.93 -0.85
CA THR A 445 -11.87 -4.47 -2.08
C THR A 445 -10.84 -4.44 -3.19
N ALA A 446 -11.02 -5.29 -4.23
CA ALA A 446 -10.15 -5.25 -5.41
C ALA A 446 -10.28 -3.93 -6.18
N HIS A 447 -11.39 -3.23 -6.01
CA HIS A 447 -11.68 -1.96 -6.66
C HIS A 447 -11.95 -0.87 -5.63
N THR A 448 -11.32 0.29 -5.79
CA THR A 448 -11.56 1.49 -4.98
C THR A 448 -11.93 2.64 -5.91
N LEU A 449 -13.09 3.23 -5.70
CA LEU A 449 -13.54 4.41 -6.45
C LEU A 449 -13.44 5.65 -5.56
N CYS A 450 -12.82 6.69 -6.12
CA CYS A 450 -12.80 8.02 -5.54
C CYS A 450 -13.57 8.97 -6.49
N THR A 451 -14.61 9.62 -5.98
CA THR A 451 -15.39 10.62 -6.69
C THR A 451 -14.91 12.01 -6.29
N VAL A 452 -14.34 12.74 -7.21
CA VAL A 452 -13.86 14.11 -6.98
C VAL A 452 -14.93 15.08 -7.47
N GLU A 453 -15.62 15.71 -6.53
CA GLU A 453 -16.66 16.71 -6.84
C GLU A 453 -16.04 17.91 -7.59
N PRO A 454 -16.82 18.57 -8.47
CA PRO A 454 -16.37 19.75 -9.20
C PRO A 454 -15.81 20.83 -8.28
N GLN A 455 -14.65 21.36 -8.64
CA GLN A 455 -13.97 22.46 -7.94
C GLN A 455 -13.43 23.45 -8.97
N ASP A 456 -13.16 24.68 -8.56
CA ASP A 456 -12.47 25.67 -9.39
C ASP A 456 -10.98 25.34 -9.57
N CYS A 457 -10.72 24.10 -9.98
CA CYS A 457 -9.38 23.55 -10.14
C CYS A 457 -9.34 22.63 -11.35
N THR A 458 -8.26 22.72 -12.11
CA THR A 458 -8.01 21.86 -13.28
C THR A 458 -6.85 20.90 -13.09
N GLN A 459 -6.14 20.99 -11.97
CA GLN A 459 -4.96 20.17 -11.72
C GLN A 459 -5.07 19.47 -10.37
N TYR A 460 -4.74 18.17 -10.38
CA TYR A 460 -4.79 17.34 -9.19
C TYR A 460 -3.55 16.46 -9.08
N THR A 461 -3.03 16.32 -7.87
CA THR A 461 -2.09 15.26 -7.50
C THR A 461 -2.87 14.13 -6.85
N ILE A 462 -2.72 12.92 -7.36
CA ILE A 462 -3.37 11.72 -6.87
C ILE A 462 -2.30 10.83 -6.25
N ALA A 463 -2.44 10.48 -4.98
CA ALA A 463 -1.57 9.54 -4.28
C ALA A 463 -2.30 8.21 -4.08
N VAL A 464 -1.64 7.11 -4.41
CA VAL A 464 -2.20 5.77 -4.36
C VAL A 464 -1.59 5.03 -3.18
N SER A 465 -2.35 4.89 -2.11
CA SER A 465 -1.89 4.28 -0.87
C SER A 465 -2.32 2.82 -0.76
N ARG A 466 -1.48 2.02 -0.12
CA ARG A 466 -1.73 0.63 0.21
C ARG A 466 -1.33 0.34 1.64
N HIS A 467 -2.18 -0.40 2.34
CA HIS A 467 -1.88 -0.98 3.64
C HIS A 467 -2.12 -2.48 3.57
N GLY A 468 -1.11 -3.30 3.84
CA GLY A 468 -1.27 -4.75 3.74
C GLY A 468 0.02 -5.52 3.71
N THR A 469 0.02 -6.63 2.97
CA THR A 469 1.18 -7.52 2.83
C THR A 469 2.31 -6.84 2.07
N GLN A 470 3.55 -7.23 2.36
CA GLN A 470 4.75 -6.62 1.79
C GLN A 470 5.15 -7.20 0.42
N ILE A 471 4.22 -7.85 -0.27
CA ILE A 471 4.48 -8.38 -1.61
C ILE A 471 4.24 -7.32 -2.68
N PRO A 472 5.03 -7.27 -3.76
CA PRO A 472 4.72 -6.42 -4.90
C PRO A 472 3.32 -6.72 -5.43
N MET A 473 2.53 -5.67 -5.66
CA MET A 473 1.16 -5.81 -6.15
C MET A 473 0.93 -4.87 -7.32
N PRO A 474 0.68 -5.40 -8.52
CA PRO A 474 0.25 -4.61 -9.66
C PRO A 474 -1.12 -3.98 -9.41
N TYR A 475 -1.30 -2.79 -9.97
CA TYR A 475 -2.60 -2.11 -9.99
C TYR A 475 -2.78 -1.33 -11.30
N THR A 476 -4.02 -1.00 -11.57
CA THR A 476 -4.38 -0.06 -12.63
C THR A 476 -5.17 1.10 -12.03
N LEU A 477 -4.75 2.31 -12.32
CA LEU A 477 -5.47 3.54 -11.96
C LEU A 477 -6.06 4.15 -13.23
N THR A 478 -7.38 4.29 -13.25
CA THR A 478 -8.12 4.86 -14.38
C THR A 478 -8.81 6.14 -13.96
N ALA A 479 -8.58 7.21 -14.70
CA ALA A 479 -9.29 8.48 -14.56
C ALA A 479 -10.38 8.60 -15.63
N TYR A 480 -11.56 9.09 -15.23
CA TYR A 480 -12.69 9.38 -16.11
C TYR A 480 -13.11 10.83 -15.94
N ALA A 481 -13.23 11.56 -17.03
CA ALA A 481 -13.62 12.97 -17.05
C ALA A 481 -14.56 13.32 -18.21
N THR A 482 -15.21 14.46 -18.11
CA THR A 482 -16.08 14.99 -19.18
C THR A 482 -15.37 15.91 -20.15
N CYS A 483 -14.09 16.22 -19.92
CA CYS A 483 -13.26 17.01 -20.79
C CYS A 483 -11.92 16.33 -21.07
N PRO A 484 -11.21 16.71 -22.15
CA PRO A 484 -9.87 16.20 -22.42
C PRO A 484 -8.95 16.41 -21.22
N MET A 485 -8.13 15.42 -20.95
CA MET A 485 -7.22 15.39 -19.80
C MET A 485 -5.84 14.86 -20.18
N GLU A 486 -4.84 15.23 -19.41
CA GLU A 486 -3.54 14.58 -19.36
C GLU A 486 -3.39 13.90 -18.02
N PHE A 487 -3.19 12.58 -18.03
CA PHE A 487 -3.00 11.78 -16.84
C PHE A 487 -1.67 11.06 -16.92
N ARG A 488 -0.75 11.34 -15.98
CA ARG A 488 0.60 10.78 -16.01
C ARG A 488 1.15 10.51 -14.63
N ALA A 489 2.05 9.53 -14.54
CA ALA A 489 2.81 9.30 -13.32
C ALA A 489 3.73 10.50 -13.04
N LEU A 490 3.82 10.88 -11.77
CA LEU A 490 4.83 11.80 -11.31
C LEU A 490 6.10 10.98 -11.01
N PRO A 491 7.20 11.22 -11.73
CA PRO A 491 8.44 10.52 -11.47
C PRO A 491 8.84 10.71 -10.01
N GLN A 492 9.46 9.72 -9.41
CA GLN A 492 10.06 9.89 -8.09
C GLN A 492 10.99 11.09 -8.18
N ALA A 493 10.77 12.08 -7.31
CA ALA A 493 11.47 13.36 -7.36
C ALA A 493 12.98 13.22 -7.08
N TRP A 494 13.40 12.02 -6.71
CA TRP A 494 14.68 11.78 -6.08
C TRP A 494 15.51 10.81 -6.92
N SER A 495 16.57 11.34 -7.52
CA SER A 495 17.54 10.53 -8.28
C SER A 495 18.41 9.67 -7.34
N HIS A 496 18.49 10.06 -6.07
CA HIS A 496 19.35 9.40 -5.09
C HIS A 496 18.57 9.17 -3.80
N ARG A 497 18.65 7.94 -3.29
CA ARG A 497 18.03 7.54 -2.03
C ARG A 497 18.99 6.71 -1.21
N ALA A 498 19.08 7.02 0.09
CA ALA A 498 19.81 6.25 1.08
C ALA A 498 18.93 6.02 2.31
N VAL A 499 19.01 4.81 2.88
CA VAL A 499 18.26 4.44 4.09
C VAL A 499 19.24 3.95 5.15
N PHE A 500 19.13 4.49 6.35
CA PHE A 500 19.97 4.15 7.50
C PHE A 500 19.08 3.62 8.62
N HIS A 501 19.39 2.44 9.11
CA HIS A 501 18.69 1.81 10.23
C HIS A 501 19.49 1.92 11.50
N GLY A 502 18.80 2.10 12.62
CA GLY A 502 19.42 2.15 13.94
C GLY A 502 18.43 1.91 15.07
N THR A 503 18.93 2.01 16.28
CA THR A 503 18.12 1.90 17.49
C THR A 503 18.37 3.09 18.41
N TRP A 504 17.32 3.50 19.15
CA TRP A 504 17.44 4.54 20.15
C TRP A 504 18.34 4.08 21.30
N ARG A 505 19.25 4.94 21.75
CA ARG A 505 20.26 4.61 22.74
C ARG A 505 19.88 5.09 24.14
N ALA A 506 20.37 4.38 25.14
CA ALA A 506 20.26 4.84 26.52
C ALA A 506 21.07 6.10 26.77
N PRO A 507 20.57 7.03 27.60
CA PRO A 507 21.35 8.17 28.06
C PRO A 507 22.54 7.71 28.93
N LEU A 508 23.58 8.51 28.98
CA LEU A 508 24.74 8.29 29.85
C LEU A 508 24.32 8.32 31.34
N HIS A 509 23.44 9.24 31.68
CA HIS A 509 22.78 9.40 32.98
C HIS A 509 21.48 10.25 32.82
N ALA A 510 20.68 10.33 33.87
CA ALA A 510 19.36 10.98 33.80
C ALA A 510 19.42 12.46 33.42
N ALA A 511 20.47 13.18 33.82
CA ALA A 511 20.70 14.59 33.49
C ALA A 511 21.45 14.82 32.17
N ALA A 512 21.82 13.76 31.41
CA ALA A 512 22.51 13.91 30.14
C ALA A 512 21.56 14.49 29.09
N PRO A 513 21.96 15.55 28.35
CA PRO A 513 21.14 16.09 27.27
C PRO A 513 21.03 15.10 26.14
N ASP A 514 19.89 15.15 25.45
CA ASP A 514 19.56 14.25 24.37
C ASP A 514 20.60 14.23 23.26
N GLU A 515 21.22 15.37 22.95
CA GLU A 515 22.23 15.52 21.93
C GLU A 515 23.47 14.63 22.15
N TRP A 516 23.77 14.24 23.38
CA TRP A 516 24.96 13.45 23.67
C TRP A 516 24.86 12.01 23.23
N TYR A 517 23.68 11.41 23.26
CA TYR A 517 23.49 9.99 22.96
C TYR A 517 22.54 9.71 21.81
N GLN A 518 21.71 10.68 21.41
CA GLN A 518 20.83 10.54 20.25
C GLN A 518 21.64 10.32 18.96
N PRO A 519 21.08 9.58 17.99
CA PRO A 519 21.73 9.35 16.71
C PRO A 519 21.95 10.66 15.94
N GLN A 520 23.14 10.79 15.37
CA GLN A 520 23.48 11.92 14.51
C GLN A 520 24.17 11.42 13.24
N TYR A 521 23.93 12.12 12.14
CA TYR A 521 24.51 11.82 10.83
C TYR A 521 25.14 13.07 10.24
N ARG A 522 26.27 12.90 9.56
CA ARG A 522 26.87 13.94 8.73
C ARG A 522 26.25 13.85 7.35
N LEU A 523 25.74 14.96 6.82
CA LEU A 523 25.26 15.14 5.46
C LEU A 523 26.20 16.10 4.74
N THR A 524 26.80 15.68 3.64
CA THR A 524 27.71 16.50 2.83
C THR A 524 27.10 16.75 1.45
N VAL A 525 26.95 18.03 1.11
CA VAL A 525 26.54 18.51 -0.21
C VAL A 525 27.76 19.10 -0.90
N GLN A 526 28.13 18.58 -2.07
CA GLN A 526 29.32 18.99 -2.81
C GLN A 526 29.19 20.41 -3.37
N GLU A 527 30.31 21.14 -3.51
CA GLU A 527 30.33 22.52 -3.96
C GLU A 527 29.88 22.71 -5.42
N ASP A 528 30.06 21.70 -6.28
CA ASP A 528 29.72 21.74 -7.69
C ASP A 528 28.23 21.51 -7.98
N THR A 529 27.42 21.30 -6.95
CA THR A 529 26.00 21.00 -7.13
C THR A 529 25.15 22.24 -7.11
N PHE A 530 24.31 22.39 -8.14
CA PHE A 530 23.27 23.40 -8.18
C PHE A 530 22.24 23.08 -7.08
N LEU A 531 22.00 24.05 -6.18
CA LEU A 531 21.13 23.98 -4.98
C LEU A 531 20.21 22.76 -4.93
N PRO A 532 20.62 21.66 -4.28
CA PRO A 532 19.85 20.43 -4.29
C PRO A 532 18.56 20.55 -3.46
N ARG A 533 17.53 19.90 -3.93
CA ARG A 533 16.37 19.58 -3.11
C ARG A 533 16.68 18.29 -2.35
N ILE A 534 16.44 18.30 -1.05
CA ILE A 534 16.69 17.15 -0.17
C ILE A 534 15.47 16.93 0.71
N GLN A 535 14.98 15.70 0.75
CA GLN A 535 13.96 15.27 1.68
C GLN A 535 14.59 14.34 2.73
N LEU A 536 14.37 14.67 3.98
CA LEU A 536 14.80 13.89 5.13
C LEU A 536 13.56 13.31 5.81
N MET A 537 13.53 12.01 5.99
CA MET A 537 12.43 11.35 6.67
C MET A 537 12.95 10.43 7.76
N LEU A 538 12.45 10.62 8.97
CA LEU A 538 12.71 9.76 10.11
C LEU A 538 11.43 8.99 10.45
N THR A 539 11.53 7.67 10.51
CA THR A 539 10.44 6.79 10.87
C THR A 539 10.82 5.88 12.03
N THR A 540 9.87 5.57 12.88
CA THR A 540 10.01 4.65 14.01
C THR A 540 8.64 4.06 14.36
N VAL A 541 8.53 3.30 15.44
CA VAL A 541 7.23 2.80 15.90
C VAL A 541 6.30 3.95 16.32
N LEU A 542 5.00 3.82 16.07
CA LEU A 542 3.98 4.88 16.27
C LEU A 542 3.92 5.48 17.69
N THR A 543 4.40 4.75 18.68
CA THR A 543 4.41 5.21 20.07
C THR A 543 5.52 6.20 20.40
N VAL A 544 6.53 6.32 19.52
CA VAL A 544 7.70 7.17 19.74
C VAL A 544 7.52 8.54 19.09
N PRO A 545 7.39 9.62 19.85
CA PRO A 545 7.41 10.95 19.28
C PRO A 545 8.83 11.33 18.84
N VAL A 546 9.00 11.74 17.58
CA VAL A 546 10.32 12.04 16.98
C VAL A 546 10.37 13.43 16.34
N ARG A 547 11.60 13.93 16.18
CA ARG A 547 11.90 15.21 15.55
C ARG A 547 13.24 15.13 14.80
N LEU A 548 13.33 15.82 13.67
CA LEU A 548 14.56 16.03 12.92
C LEU A 548 15.05 17.47 13.08
N THR A 549 16.35 17.63 13.27
CA THR A 549 17.00 18.93 13.26
C THR A 549 18.26 18.86 12.41
N LEU A 550 18.36 19.73 11.42
CA LEU A 550 19.54 19.90 10.57
C LEU A 550 20.31 21.16 11.00
N CYS A 551 21.59 21.00 11.30
CA CYS A 551 22.47 22.08 11.71
C CYS A 551 23.65 22.18 10.73
N ARG A 552 24.10 23.38 10.45
CA ARG A 552 25.32 23.61 9.65
C ARG A 552 26.57 23.41 10.54
N SER A 553 27.10 22.18 10.50
CA SER A 553 28.28 21.82 11.29
C SER A 553 29.14 20.77 10.58
N GLY A 554 28.64 19.54 10.42
CA GLY A 554 29.42 18.37 9.97
C GLY A 554 30.09 17.63 11.13
N GLU A 555 30.13 18.21 12.31
CA GLU A 555 30.59 17.61 13.55
C GLU A 555 29.43 17.23 14.44
N ARG A 556 29.65 16.36 15.42
CA ARG A 556 28.62 16.01 16.39
C ARG A 556 28.16 17.25 17.17
N ILE A 557 26.86 17.46 17.24
CA ILE A 557 26.24 18.52 18.06
C ILE A 557 26.24 18.06 19.52
N HIS A 558 26.82 18.89 20.39
CA HIS A 558 26.88 18.65 21.82
C HIS A 558 25.94 19.58 22.59
N CYS A 559 25.55 20.68 21.98
CA CYS A 559 24.63 21.66 22.55
C CYS A 559 23.77 22.26 21.43
N LEU A 560 22.48 21.98 21.47
CA LEU A 560 21.58 22.42 20.41
C LEU A 560 21.24 23.91 20.47
N SER A 561 21.35 24.53 21.65
CA SER A 561 21.10 25.96 21.84
C SER A 561 22.17 26.82 21.14
N THR A 562 23.41 26.34 21.01
CA THR A 562 24.50 27.04 20.35
C THR A 562 24.70 26.65 18.89
N ALA A 563 24.01 25.62 18.42
CA ALA A 563 24.16 25.12 17.05
C ALA A 563 23.38 26.00 16.04
N SER A 564 24.05 26.22 14.87
CA SER A 564 23.42 26.93 13.75
C SER A 564 22.37 26.04 13.06
N LYS A 565 21.12 26.18 13.43
CA LYS A 565 20.00 25.40 12.86
C LYS A 565 19.70 25.88 11.46
N THR A 566 19.68 24.95 10.50
CA THR A 566 19.30 25.19 9.11
C THR A 566 17.82 24.83 8.87
N SER A 567 17.37 23.71 9.46
CA SER A 567 16.00 23.22 9.38
C SER A 567 15.62 22.44 10.64
N CYS A 568 14.35 22.51 11.01
CA CYS A 568 13.79 21.71 12.10
C CYS A 568 12.33 21.38 11.79
N THR A 569 11.92 20.15 12.04
CA THR A 569 10.54 19.72 11.82
C THR A 569 9.53 20.25 12.86
N GLY A 570 9.94 21.18 13.72
CA GLY A 570 9.07 21.81 14.73
C GLY A 570 8.85 20.91 15.94
N ASN A 571 7.55 20.66 16.27
CA ASN A 571 7.19 19.82 17.40
C ASN A 571 7.48 18.33 17.14
N PHE A 572 7.50 17.55 18.21
CA PHE A 572 7.61 16.10 18.11
C PHE A 572 6.35 15.50 17.51
N SER A 573 6.50 14.64 16.50
CA SER A 573 5.41 13.88 15.86
C SER A 573 5.57 12.39 16.12
N ARG A 574 4.45 11.69 16.32
CA ARG A 574 4.47 10.26 16.63
C ARG A 574 4.81 9.43 15.39
N GLY A 575 5.78 8.54 15.54
CA GLY A 575 6.15 7.54 14.55
C GLY A 575 6.90 8.06 13.33
N MET A 576 6.67 9.31 12.89
CA MET A 576 7.32 9.83 11.70
C MET A 576 7.42 11.36 11.67
N VAL A 577 8.48 11.87 11.05
CA VAL A 577 8.63 13.27 10.63
C VAL A 577 9.31 13.35 9.27
N VAL A 578 8.95 14.35 8.50
CA VAL A 578 9.55 14.67 7.20
C VAL A 578 10.01 16.13 7.20
N SER A 579 11.19 16.37 6.63
CA SER A 579 11.72 17.71 6.35
C SER A 579 12.05 17.81 4.88
N ASP A 580 11.39 18.69 4.15
CA ASP A 580 11.64 18.97 2.73
C ASP A 580 12.38 20.29 2.59
N ILE A 581 13.60 20.24 2.09
CA ILE A 581 14.51 21.36 1.94
C ILE A 581 14.70 21.63 0.46
N GLN A 582 14.12 22.72 -0.02
CA GLN A 582 14.03 23.04 -1.46
C GLN A 582 15.36 23.44 -2.09
N ALA A 583 16.28 24.03 -1.31
CA ALA A 583 17.56 24.54 -1.82
C ALA A 583 18.59 24.54 -0.72
N LEU A 584 19.25 23.40 -0.49
CA LEU A 584 20.31 23.31 0.52
C LEU A 584 21.62 23.83 -0.08
N GLN A 585 22.30 24.76 0.62
CA GLN A 585 23.59 25.28 0.19
C GLN A 585 24.67 24.18 0.25
N PRO A 586 25.69 24.21 -0.63
CA PRO A 586 26.85 23.34 -0.49
C PRO A 586 27.51 23.46 0.89
N GLY A 587 28.01 22.35 1.40
CA GLY A 587 28.69 22.31 2.70
C GLY A 587 28.39 21.04 3.48
N THR A 588 28.83 21.03 4.73
CA THR A 588 28.62 19.92 5.67
C THR A 588 27.59 20.27 6.74
N TYR A 589 26.74 19.33 7.02
CA TYR A 589 25.63 19.49 7.95
C TYR A 589 25.59 18.31 8.92
N THR A 590 25.07 18.53 10.10
CA THR A 590 24.76 17.49 11.07
C THR A 590 23.26 17.37 11.20
N LEU A 591 22.76 16.16 10.96
CA LEU A 591 21.38 15.78 11.16
C LEU A 591 21.23 15.08 12.51
N LEU A 592 20.51 15.70 13.42
CA LEU A 592 20.19 15.18 14.74
C LEU A 592 18.80 14.55 14.72
N LEU A 593 18.73 13.28 15.07
CA LEU A 593 17.48 12.54 15.26
C LEU A 593 17.13 12.57 16.74
N SER A 594 15.98 13.12 17.09
CA SER A 594 15.54 13.24 18.47
C SER A 594 14.25 12.46 18.72
N ALA A 595 14.21 11.71 19.83
CA ALA A 595 12.98 11.12 20.35
C ALA A 595 12.59 11.86 21.64
N SER A 596 11.31 12.12 21.85
CA SER A 596 10.83 12.65 23.13
C SER A 596 10.89 11.56 24.20
N GLN A 597 11.39 11.88 25.39
CA GLN A 597 11.60 10.92 26.48
C GLN A 597 12.36 9.66 26.03
N PRO A 598 13.57 9.81 25.48
CA PRO A 598 14.27 8.72 24.79
C PRO A 598 14.60 7.54 25.69
N HIS A 599 14.71 7.74 27.02
CA HIS A 599 14.88 6.65 28.00
C HIS A 599 13.74 5.61 27.98
N MET A 600 12.53 6.01 27.56
CA MET A 600 11.37 5.14 27.41
C MET A 600 11.43 4.28 26.14
N HIS A 601 12.31 4.63 25.20
CA HIS A 601 12.33 4.07 23.85
C HIS A 601 13.64 3.35 23.51
N VAL A 602 14.47 3.09 24.50
CA VAL A 602 15.78 2.41 24.34
C VAL A 602 15.60 1.05 23.64
N GLY A 603 16.39 0.82 22.59
CA GLY A 603 16.35 -0.43 21.82
C GLY A 603 15.28 -0.48 20.74
N GLN A 604 14.33 0.45 20.71
CA GLN A 604 13.39 0.53 19.59
C GLN A 604 14.09 1.02 18.32
N SER A 605 13.71 0.47 17.18
CA SER A 605 14.32 0.77 15.89
C SER A 605 13.79 2.07 15.29
N TYR A 606 14.64 2.71 14.48
CA TYR A 606 14.27 3.79 13.59
C TYR A 606 14.87 3.57 12.20
N ALA A 607 14.29 4.22 11.18
CA ALA A 607 14.88 4.36 9.86
C ALA A 607 14.97 5.84 9.48
N LEU A 608 16.14 6.26 9.02
CA LEU A 608 16.37 7.57 8.42
C LEU A 608 16.47 7.37 6.90
N THR A 609 15.54 7.94 6.15
CA THR A 609 15.62 8.00 4.70
C THR A 609 16.05 9.38 4.26
N VAL A 610 17.08 9.42 3.42
CA VAL A 610 17.58 10.64 2.79
C VAL A 610 17.35 10.51 1.29
N GLU A 611 16.55 11.38 0.73
CA GLU A 611 16.26 11.47 -0.70
C GLU A 611 16.76 12.80 -1.24
N SER A 612 17.37 12.79 -2.43
CA SER A 612 18.03 13.95 -2.98
C SER A 612 17.98 14.00 -4.51
N SER A 613 17.85 15.20 -5.07
CA SER A 613 17.90 15.42 -6.52
C SER A 613 19.31 15.28 -7.11
N VAL A 614 20.34 15.27 -6.26
CA VAL A 614 21.77 15.12 -6.61
C VAL A 614 22.45 14.15 -5.65
N PRO A 615 23.60 13.58 -5.99
CA PRO A 615 24.35 12.76 -5.05
C PRO A 615 24.71 13.54 -3.79
N VAL A 616 24.40 12.98 -2.62
CA VAL A 616 24.83 13.50 -1.31
C VAL A 616 25.49 12.38 -0.53
N HIS A 617 26.49 12.73 0.26
CA HIS A 617 27.15 11.76 1.12
C HIS A 617 26.56 11.85 2.54
N VAL A 618 26.16 10.69 3.08
CA VAL A 618 25.61 10.60 4.44
C VAL A 618 26.33 9.51 5.21
N GLU A 619 26.81 9.86 6.39
CA GLU A 619 27.49 8.91 7.28
C GLU A 619 27.07 9.10 8.74
N GLY A 620 26.98 8.00 9.49
CA GLY A 620 26.68 8.06 10.92
C GLY A 620 27.82 8.65 11.72
N LEU A 621 27.54 9.65 12.55
CA LEU A 621 28.50 10.19 13.48
C LEU A 621 28.63 9.28 14.71
N PRO A 622 29.86 8.93 15.14
CA PRO A 622 30.05 8.10 16.32
C PRO A 622 29.44 8.75 17.55
N ALA A 623 28.92 7.94 18.46
CA ALA A 623 28.47 8.44 19.76
C ALA A 623 29.61 9.06 20.55
N ILE A 624 29.29 9.93 21.51
CA ILE A 624 30.28 10.46 22.44
C ILE A 624 31.05 9.29 23.07
N GLY A 625 32.38 9.38 23.05
CA GLY A 625 33.24 8.38 23.65
C GLY A 625 33.29 7.03 22.95
N ALA A 626 32.73 6.89 21.74
CA ALA A 626 32.77 5.62 20.98
C ALA A 626 34.23 5.21 20.72
N GLY A 627 34.59 3.99 21.15
CA GLY A 627 35.95 3.47 21.03
C GLY A 627 36.95 4.05 22.04
N MET A 628 36.49 4.84 23.00
CA MET A 628 37.32 5.45 24.06
C MET A 628 37.10 4.77 25.42
N TYR A 629 38.10 4.91 26.29
CA TYR A 629 37.95 4.57 27.69
C TYR A 629 37.05 5.58 28.39
N HIS A 630 36.09 5.11 29.15
CA HIS A 630 35.10 5.92 29.86
C HIS A 630 35.38 5.92 31.35
N ARG A 631 35.44 7.10 31.95
CA ARG A 631 35.53 7.31 33.40
C ARG A 631 34.36 8.14 33.85
N LYS A 632 33.56 7.61 34.76
CA LYS A 632 32.39 8.28 35.34
C LYS A 632 32.68 8.66 36.80
N VAL A 633 32.33 9.88 37.16
CA VAL A 633 32.37 10.34 38.55
C VAL A 633 31.11 11.16 38.85
N HIS A 634 30.70 11.12 40.10
CA HIS A 634 29.64 11.96 40.63
C HIS A 634 30.27 12.90 41.65
N SER A 635 29.90 14.17 41.59
CA SER A 635 30.47 15.25 42.37
C SER A 635 29.43 16.01 43.17
N PRO A 636 29.72 16.53 44.37
CA PRO A 636 28.98 17.66 44.93
C PRO A 636 29.05 18.86 43.98
N ALA A 637 28.30 19.91 44.27
CA ALA A 637 28.10 21.05 43.37
C ALA A 637 29.42 21.69 42.88
N SER A 638 30.47 21.69 43.68
CA SER A 638 31.78 22.20 43.28
C SER A 638 32.88 21.31 43.84
N CYS A 639 33.84 20.97 42.98
CA CYS A 639 34.98 20.16 43.40
C CYS A 639 36.18 20.29 42.46
N VAL A 640 37.35 19.81 42.93
CA VAL A 640 38.60 19.76 42.20
C VAL A 640 39.19 18.37 42.29
N TRP A 641 39.58 17.80 41.14
CA TRP A 641 40.31 16.52 41.09
C TRP A 641 41.69 16.69 40.45
N LYS A 642 42.63 15.89 40.93
CA LYS A 642 43.87 15.60 40.20
C LYS A 642 43.54 14.64 39.07
N LEU A 643 43.76 15.06 37.85
CA LEU A 643 43.56 14.30 36.62
C LEU A 643 44.93 13.88 36.09
N ALA A 644 45.20 12.57 36.10
CA ALA A 644 46.43 12.03 35.51
C ALA A 644 46.14 11.51 34.08
N VAL A 645 46.86 12.08 33.12
CA VAL A 645 46.83 11.71 31.70
C VAL A 645 48.06 10.87 31.40
N PRO A 646 47.92 9.58 31.01
CA PRO A 646 49.04 8.65 30.93
C PRO A 646 49.93 8.89 29.70
N ARG A 647 49.40 9.43 28.64
CA ARG A 647 50.13 9.79 27.42
C ARG A 647 49.42 10.95 26.69
N ARG A 648 50.10 11.53 25.71
CA ARG A 648 49.51 12.60 24.88
C ARG A 648 48.23 12.12 24.22
N MET A 649 47.08 12.74 24.53
CA MET A 649 45.77 12.44 23.98
C MET A 649 44.77 13.58 24.21
N PRO A 650 43.78 13.75 23.33
CA PRO A 650 42.64 14.61 23.63
C PRO A 650 41.75 13.96 24.69
N LEU A 651 41.04 14.78 25.45
CA LEU A 651 40.01 14.38 26.39
C LEU A 651 38.69 15.04 26.02
N MET A 652 37.62 14.28 26.18
CA MET A 652 36.25 14.79 26.17
C MET A 652 35.72 14.71 27.60
N VAL A 653 35.11 15.78 28.06
CA VAL A 653 34.49 15.86 29.38
C VAL A 653 33.05 16.34 29.18
N CYS A 654 32.10 15.50 29.59
CA CYS A 654 30.70 15.81 29.63
C CYS A 654 30.28 15.98 31.07
N ALA A 655 29.77 17.14 31.44
CA ALA A 655 29.27 17.38 32.78
C ALA A 655 27.83 17.89 32.75
N ALA A 656 26.98 17.32 33.57
CA ALA A 656 25.59 17.74 33.72
C ALA A 656 25.20 17.76 35.20
N GLN A 657 24.41 18.78 35.62
CA GLN A 657 23.86 18.90 36.98
C GLN A 657 22.37 18.65 37.01
N ASP A 658 21.86 18.26 38.18
CA ASP A 658 20.46 17.90 38.36
C ASP A 658 19.50 19.12 38.42
N ALA A 659 20.03 20.33 38.39
CA ALA A 659 19.26 21.59 38.40
C ALA A 659 19.74 22.54 37.28
N THR A 660 18.85 23.38 36.80
CA THR A 660 19.25 24.50 35.92
C THR A 660 20.05 25.53 36.66
N GLY A 661 21.08 26.10 36.02
CA GLY A 661 21.94 27.12 36.58
C GLY A 661 23.36 27.04 36.02
N PRO A 662 24.23 28.01 36.41
CA PRO A 662 25.57 28.04 35.89
C PRO A 662 26.35 26.76 36.25
N LEU A 663 27.04 26.23 35.24
CA LEU A 663 27.95 25.09 35.34
C LEU A 663 29.21 25.41 34.58
N CYS A 664 30.36 25.24 35.21
CA CYS A 664 31.65 25.44 34.61
C CYS A 664 32.53 24.23 34.82
N VAL A 665 33.21 23.82 33.76
CA VAL A 665 34.22 22.76 33.80
C VAL A 665 35.51 23.32 33.18
N SER A 666 36.61 23.19 33.89
CA SER A 666 37.91 23.59 33.36
C SER A 666 39.01 22.56 33.67
N ILE A 667 39.98 22.49 32.76
CA ILE A 667 41.20 21.71 32.93
C ILE A 667 42.37 22.71 33.00
N THR A 668 43.09 22.67 34.09
CA THR A 668 44.20 23.61 34.33
C THR A 668 45.49 22.87 34.70
N THR A 669 46.64 23.48 34.41
CA THR A 669 47.88 23.19 35.14
C THR A 669 47.88 23.97 36.46
N HIS A 670 48.96 23.90 37.26
CA HIS A 670 49.08 24.74 38.46
C HIS A 670 49.08 26.23 38.17
N SER A 671 49.39 26.63 36.93
CA SER A 671 49.60 28.03 36.56
C SER A 671 48.76 28.56 35.40
N HIS A 672 48.17 27.67 34.59
CA HIS A 672 47.48 28.07 33.38
C HIS A 672 46.21 27.23 33.15
N GLU A 673 45.17 27.88 32.70
CA GLU A 673 43.96 27.24 32.17
C GLU A 673 44.24 26.73 30.76
N LEU A 674 43.93 25.46 30.49
CA LEU A 674 44.17 24.80 29.20
C LEU A 674 42.87 24.65 28.37
N ALA A 675 41.77 24.40 29.05
CA ALA A 675 40.47 24.27 28.42
C ALA A 675 39.40 24.60 29.45
N THR A 676 38.35 25.27 29.02
CA THR A 676 37.16 25.59 29.84
C THR A 676 35.91 25.57 29.04
N ALA A 677 34.82 25.19 29.67
CA ALA A 677 33.48 25.24 29.11
C ALA A 677 32.47 25.73 30.17
N HIS A 678 31.57 26.59 29.76
CA HIS A 678 30.57 27.23 30.63
C HIS A 678 29.17 26.98 30.10
N ALA A 679 28.23 26.69 31.00
CA ALA A 679 26.80 26.80 30.77
C ALA A 679 26.25 27.94 31.62
N PHE A 680 25.36 28.74 31.05
CA PHE A 680 24.71 29.86 31.72
C PHE A 680 23.19 29.59 31.79
N ASP A 681 22.56 30.07 32.80
CA ASP A 681 21.13 30.12 33.20
C ASP A 681 20.12 29.09 32.73
N ASP A 682 20.09 28.74 31.45
CA ASP A 682 19.05 27.84 30.88
C ASP A 682 19.54 26.41 30.59
N THR A 683 20.83 26.15 30.71
CA THR A 683 21.40 24.82 30.48
C THR A 683 21.99 24.27 31.76
N HIS A 684 21.80 22.96 31.97
CA HIS A 684 22.33 22.25 33.14
C HIS A 684 23.46 21.30 32.76
N TYR A 685 24.10 21.54 31.60
CA TYR A 685 25.19 20.69 31.11
C TYR A 685 26.22 21.47 30.32
N VAL A 686 27.48 20.94 30.30
CA VAL A 686 28.58 21.43 29.47
C VAL A 686 29.32 20.28 28.81
N PHE A 687 29.85 20.55 27.62
CA PHE A 687 30.78 19.68 26.91
C PHE A 687 32.12 20.39 26.68
N LEU A 688 33.20 19.74 27.10
CA LEU A 688 34.57 20.23 26.95
C LEU A 688 35.34 19.20 26.13
N SER A 689 35.93 19.64 25.01
CA SER A 689 36.92 18.89 24.25
C SER A 689 38.24 19.60 24.29
N THR A 690 39.29 18.89 24.66
CA THR A 690 40.63 19.47 24.73
C THR A 690 41.40 19.26 23.44
N THR A 691 42.36 20.17 23.14
CA THR A 691 43.51 19.82 22.33
C THR A 691 44.24 18.65 23.00
N PRO A 692 45.11 17.88 22.30
CA PRO A 692 45.84 16.80 22.92
C PRO A 692 46.65 17.29 24.11
N LEU A 693 46.33 16.80 25.31
CA LEU A 693 47.08 17.05 26.54
C LEU A 693 48.30 16.14 26.59
N GLU A 694 49.47 16.67 26.99
CA GLU A 694 50.66 15.86 27.20
C GLU A 694 50.51 14.90 28.39
N ALA A 695 51.33 13.87 28.47
CA ALA A 695 51.40 13.01 29.66
C ALA A 695 51.72 13.84 30.88
N GLY A 696 50.89 13.76 31.93
CA GLY A 696 51.09 14.58 33.11
C GLY A 696 49.91 14.64 34.05
N THR A 697 50.01 15.48 35.07
CA THR A 697 48.96 15.71 36.06
C THR A 697 48.36 17.10 35.88
N TYR A 698 47.07 17.15 35.83
CA TYR A 698 46.26 18.36 35.65
C TYR A 698 45.24 18.49 36.78
N LEU A 699 44.59 19.63 36.88
CA LEU A 699 43.47 19.86 37.78
C LEU A 699 42.20 19.95 36.93
N LEU A 700 41.23 19.04 37.18
CA LEU A 700 39.89 19.15 36.68
C LEU A 700 39.05 19.87 37.74
N ARG A 701 38.54 21.06 37.40
CA ARG A 701 37.66 21.88 38.23
C ARG A 701 36.28 21.85 37.71
N VAL A 702 35.30 21.60 38.60
CA VAL A 702 33.88 21.62 38.31
C VAL A 702 33.25 22.58 39.30
N HIS A 703 32.48 23.54 38.79
CA HIS A 703 31.69 24.49 39.58
C HIS A 703 30.23 24.43 39.09
N GLY A 704 29.33 24.01 39.94
CA GLY A 704 27.90 23.90 39.67
C GLY A 704 27.05 24.34 40.85
N MET A 705 25.77 24.48 40.63
CA MET A 705 24.76 24.84 41.65
C MET A 705 24.15 23.62 42.34
N ALA A 706 24.25 22.44 41.77
CA ALA A 706 23.71 21.17 42.21
C ALA A 706 24.72 20.04 42.01
N PRO A 707 24.50 18.84 42.54
CA PRO A 707 25.34 17.68 42.23
C PRO A 707 25.55 17.48 40.73
N VAL A 708 26.81 17.19 40.35
CA VAL A 708 27.25 17.11 38.96
C VAL A 708 27.68 15.71 38.61
N HIS A 709 27.17 15.18 37.51
CA HIS A 709 27.62 13.98 36.85
C HIS A 709 28.70 14.34 35.84
N VAL A 710 29.85 13.71 35.91
CA VAL A 710 30.99 13.97 34.99
C VAL A 710 31.37 12.66 34.31
N ASP A 711 31.29 12.64 33.01
CA ASP A 711 31.72 11.56 32.13
C ASP A 711 32.96 12.03 31.34
N MET A 712 34.05 11.29 31.44
CA MET A 712 35.28 11.58 30.71
C MET A 712 35.61 10.45 29.75
N PHE A 713 36.07 10.81 28.58
CA PHE A 713 36.45 9.88 27.52
C PHE A 713 37.84 10.21 27.00
N GLY A 714 38.69 9.18 26.92
CA GLY A 714 40.06 9.31 26.43
C GLY A 714 40.51 8.04 25.70
N ALA A 715 41.53 8.19 24.84
CA ALA A 715 42.11 7.06 24.10
C ALA A 715 42.85 6.06 25.06
N GLN A 716 43.11 6.46 26.29
CA GLN A 716 43.65 5.63 27.39
C GLN A 716 42.89 5.93 28.69
N PRO A 717 42.90 5.01 29.66
CA PRO A 717 42.31 5.25 30.95
C PRO A 717 42.93 6.44 31.65
N VAL A 718 42.14 7.38 32.14
CA VAL A 718 42.57 8.47 33.00
C VAL A 718 42.33 8.13 34.46
N THR A 719 43.19 8.64 35.36
CA THR A 719 43.02 8.49 36.80
C THR A 719 42.55 9.81 37.41
N LEU A 720 41.60 9.74 38.29
CA LEU A 720 41.11 10.86 39.08
C LEU A 720 41.31 10.57 40.55
N ALA A 721 41.86 11.52 41.27
CA ALA A 721 41.97 11.53 42.71
C ALA A 721 41.44 12.85 43.28
N PRO A 722 40.72 12.87 44.40
CA PRO A 722 40.31 14.09 45.04
C PRO A 722 41.54 14.98 45.32
N HIS A 723 41.46 16.26 45.06
CA HIS A 723 42.49 17.21 45.40
C HIS A 723 42.18 17.78 46.78
N SER A 724 42.96 17.37 47.79
CA SER A 724 42.81 17.77 49.19
C SER A 724 43.43 19.13 49.46
N SER A 725 42.97 20.17 48.81
CA SER A 725 43.25 21.52 49.24
C SER A 725 41.99 22.36 49.10
N GLU A 726 41.36 22.58 50.24
CA GLU A 726 40.46 23.66 50.62
C GLU A 726 39.41 24.14 49.59
N LEU A 727 38.15 23.90 49.93
CA LEU A 727 37.01 24.67 49.49
C LEU A 727 37.36 26.16 49.57
N LEU A 728 37.55 26.81 48.45
CA LEU A 728 37.43 28.24 48.29
C LEU A 728 36.20 28.61 47.55
#